data_187d24efa55de46e3ee5f0c8c52e4383
#
_entry.id   187d24efa55de46e3ee5f0c8c52e4383
#
_cell.length_a   1.000
_cell.length_b   1.000
_cell.length_c   1.000
_cell.angle_alpha   90.00
_cell.angle_beta   90.00
_cell.angle_gamma   90.00
#
_symmetry.space_group_name_H-M   'P 1'
#
loop_
_entity.id
_entity.type
_entity.pdbx_description
1 polymer ?
#
loop_
_entity_poly.entity_id
_entity_poly.type
_entity_poly.pdbx_seq_one_letter_code
_entity_poly.pdbx_strand_id
1 'polypeptide(L)'
;MESVASAFGRAVTAHREAVSHVEAARVRLRDRAGEDGVSTQAREEARRFAARMQRLAEGLTPGWLGCRLSHAAADLPTGADAALGRPIPVRLGDASPVVGSAFSVVVPFVGAGHLAVDSDTRDPSVARWLRGLLLRVLAALPDGALRVAAVDGATLGAVFGPFRAMVDAEAWRRPAIDLPGLQQVLTEAEERIERAQAGETDPSVLLVCCAALPEGAGRTEWSRLAAIAHAGPAAGVFLLLAGYPPPQHPGLNAAPRLESTTHLTAVGGGLFAVSDPPGPYRFSSDGSGLAVPMRLDAGPPDDLVEAVCRKLAKSARVQASTDFAALMPAQIWQESSVGGLKTVVGRDGRNECVLALDDATPHWLVGGRTGSGKTVFLLDVLYGLASRYSPDELGLYLLDFKEGVSFAEFTPTAVDPSWIPHARTVGIESDREYGLAVLRTLSREMTRRATELKRAGVTKLADLRIGRPDVAMPRLLAVIDEFHVLFEGNDAVARQAVALLEELARKGRSYGIHLILASQTISGVEALFTKTESIFGQFPLRVALAGGGGILDQLNDGADNLPIGGAVINSAAGIAGANRVIRFPNADAESVSAQRHLLWDARPPGDAPPAVFAGYAEQHPDQDPTFVRLTPDVRRRRALVGRAVDVGLPTAGFTLDATPGSHVAVLGTSSVGADVLFAATVSLARQHAPGTARFLVAPLVAAADEAADATVGAITAAGHSYETVSAAQLRARLADLAQATAPGGGQTTYLVIFGADIASSLLAASDPTTYRSGHDDLRDVLANGPTQGVHLLGWWRTVSRFTDDLGPTGGNEVACLVALNLPGNDFGALLGDYASEWQSRPNRALLIDRHDNRRALIVPYVRPGTLDQIDDME
;
A
#
# COMPACT_ATOMS: atom_id res chain seq x y z
N MET A 1 13.85 33.11 -63.04
CA MET A 1 13.25 31.79 -62.89
C MET A 1 12.39 31.83 -61.65
N GLU A 2 11.08 31.91 -61.85
CA GLU A 2 10.11 31.77 -60.70
C GLU A 2 10.22 30.41 -60.08
N SER A 3 10.25 30.35 -58.78
CA SER A 3 10.33 29.05 -58.06
C SER A 3 9.06 28.23 -58.28
N VAL A 4 9.19 26.91 -58.47
CA VAL A 4 8.08 25.97 -58.64
C VAL A 4 7.07 26.12 -57.50
N ALA A 5 7.51 26.46 -56.28
CA ALA A 5 6.67 26.72 -55.11
C ALA A 5 5.77 27.96 -55.29
N SER A 6 6.25 29.02 -55.95
CA SER A 6 5.46 30.25 -56.23
C SER A 6 4.39 30.00 -57.32
N ALA A 7 4.73 29.20 -58.33
CA ALA A 7 3.77 28.80 -59.36
C ALA A 7 2.69 27.85 -58.78
N PHE A 8 3.05 26.91 -57.92
CA PHE A 8 2.12 26.02 -57.24
C PHE A 8 1.20 26.81 -56.29
N GLY A 9 1.73 27.75 -55.51
CA GLY A 9 0.93 28.61 -54.60
C GLY A 9 -0.14 29.43 -55.37
N ARG A 10 0.22 29.99 -56.56
CA ARG A 10 -0.75 30.70 -57.41
C ARG A 10 -1.81 29.76 -58.02
N ALA A 11 -1.40 28.53 -58.42
CA ALA A 11 -2.34 27.54 -58.95
C ALA A 11 -3.36 27.09 -57.87
N VAL A 12 -2.92 26.90 -56.65
CA VAL A 12 -3.78 26.57 -55.49
C VAL A 12 -4.74 27.73 -55.18
N THR A 13 -4.27 28.99 -55.22
CA THR A 13 -5.12 30.16 -54.99
C THR A 13 -6.17 30.33 -56.09
N ALA A 14 -5.74 30.23 -57.38
CA ALA A 14 -6.66 30.30 -58.52
C ALA A 14 -7.69 29.13 -58.50
N HIS A 15 -7.28 27.95 -58.09
CA HIS A 15 -8.22 26.81 -57.94
C HIS A 15 -9.25 27.08 -56.83
N ARG A 16 -8.83 27.59 -55.67
CA ARG A 16 -9.76 27.96 -54.60
C ARG A 16 -10.74 29.06 -55.02
N GLU A 17 -10.27 30.06 -55.72
CA GLU A 17 -11.13 31.11 -56.25
C GLU A 17 -12.12 30.56 -57.30
N ALA A 18 -11.69 29.66 -58.17
CA ALA A 18 -12.57 29.05 -59.16
C ALA A 18 -13.63 28.14 -58.47
N VAL A 19 -13.25 27.36 -57.44
CA VAL A 19 -14.20 26.57 -56.68
C VAL A 19 -15.19 27.48 -55.95
N SER A 20 -14.75 28.56 -55.31
CA SER A 20 -15.61 29.52 -54.65
C SER A 20 -16.60 30.22 -55.63
N HIS A 21 -16.16 30.56 -56.86
CA HIS A 21 -17.03 31.14 -57.89
C HIS A 21 -18.05 30.15 -58.43
N VAL A 22 -17.67 28.89 -58.62
CA VAL A 22 -18.61 27.80 -59.02
C VAL A 22 -19.63 27.55 -57.92
N GLU A 23 -19.20 27.50 -56.68
CA GLU A 23 -20.10 27.36 -55.54
C GLU A 23 -21.07 28.54 -55.39
N ALA A 24 -20.58 29.78 -55.52
CA ALA A 24 -21.43 30.97 -55.51
C ALA A 24 -22.38 31.03 -56.72
N ALA A 25 -21.99 30.50 -57.86
CA ALA A 25 -22.88 30.36 -59.02
C ALA A 25 -23.92 29.27 -58.81
N ARG A 26 -23.53 28.15 -58.20
CA ARG A 26 -24.44 27.03 -57.86
C ARG A 26 -25.47 27.46 -56.80
N VAL A 27 -25.07 28.22 -55.81
CA VAL A 27 -26.00 28.80 -54.85
C VAL A 27 -26.96 29.78 -55.52
N ARG A 28 -26.47 30.70 -56.36
CA ARG A 28 -27.34 31.60 -57.13
C ARG A 28 -28.30 30.91 -58.10
N LEU A 29 -27.89 29.83 -58.72
CA LEU A 29 -28.75 29.01 -59.59
C LEU A 29 -29.77 28.23 -58.78
N ARG A 30 -29.41 27.76 -57.58
CA ARG A 30 -30.35 27.10 -56.65
C ARG A 30 -31.39 28.09 -56.07
N ASP A 31 -30.96 29.29 -55.71
CA ASP A 31 -31.85 30.34 -55.25
C ASP A 31 -32.84 30.75 -56.36
N ARG A 32 -32.37 30.92 -57.59
CA ARG A 32 -33.24 31.18 -58.76
C ARG A 32 -34.15 30.04 -59.12
N ALA A 33 -33.70 28.80 -59.13
CA ALA A 33 -34.54 27.59 -59.31
C ALA A 33 -35.58 27.42 -58.19
N GLY A 34 -35.22 27.90 -56.96
CA GLY A 34 -36.10 27.82 -55.80
C GLY A 34 -37.27 28.84 -55.81
N GLU A 35 -37.13 29.98 -56.53
CA GLU A 35 -38.18 31.02 -56.56
C GLU A 35 -39.23 30.78 -57.69
N ASP A 36 -38.87 30.26 -58.85
CA ASP A 36 -39.73 30.23 -60.03
C ASP A 36 -40.12 28.82 -60.57
N GLY A 37 -39.65 27.71 -60.01
CA GLY A 37 -39.82 26.39 -60.64
C GLY A 37 -40.67 25.37 -59.90
N VAL A 38 -41.01 25.56 -58.64
CA VAL A 38 -41.77 24.56 -57.86
C VAL A 38 -43.22 25.00 -57.70
N SER A 39 -44.17 24.14 -58.12
CA SER A 39 -45.59 24.45 -57.99
C SER A 39 -46.00 24.64 -56.54
N THR A 40 -47.02 25.46 -56.27
CA THR A 40 -47.56 25.63 -54.88
C THR A 40 -47.95 24.30 -54.26
N GLN A 41 -48.43 23.35 -55.05
CA GLN A 41 -48.78 22.02 -54.64
C GLN A 41 -47.58 21.20 -54.19
N ALA A 42 -46.49 21.22 -54.97
CA ALA A 42 -45.25 20.52 -54.60
C ALA A 42 -44.59 21.12 -53.37
N ARG A 43 -44.67 22.43 -53.15
CA ARG A 43 -44.24 23.07 -51.89
C ARG A 43 -45.07 22.60 -50.69
N GLU A 44 -46.36 22.50 -50.87
CA GLU A 44 -47.25 22.05 -49.81
C GLU A 44 -47.03 20.56 -49.47
N GLU A 45 -46.83 19.71 -50.50
CA GLU A 45 -46.49 18.30 -50.34
C GLU A 45 -45.16 18.13 -49.63
N ALA A 46 -44.12 18.90 -49.99
CA ALA A 46 -42.82 18.91 -49.30
C ALA A 46 -42.91 19.35 -47.83
N ARG A 47 -43.76 20.32 -47.55
CA ARG A 47 -44.02 20.74 -46.15
C ARG A 47 -44.70 19.64 -45.32
N ARG A 48 -45.72 18.99 -45.90
CA ARG A 48 -46.39 17.85 -45.23
C ARG A 48 -45.46 16.67 -45.00
N PHE A 49 -44.60 16.36 -45.98
CA PHE A 49 -43.60 15.37 -45.86
C PHE A 49 -42.60 15.73 -44.74
N ALA A 50 -42.02 16.94 -44.76
CA ALA A 50 -41.12 17.41 -43.75
C ALA A 50 -41.72 17.38 -42.33
N ALA A 51 -42.97 17.83 -42.17
CA ALA A 51 -43.70 17.74 -40.90
C ALA A 51 -43.91 16.32 -40.39
N ARG A 52 -44.14 15.35 -41.32
CA ARG A 52 -44.26 13.94 -40.98
C ARG A 52 -42.91 13.39 -40.56
N MET A 53 -41.82 13.69 -41.29
CA MET A 53 -40.45 13.25 -40.95
C MET A 53 -40.00 13.82 -39.62
N GLN A 54 -40.34 15.09 -39.35
CA GLN A 54 -40.02 15.76 -38.10
C GLN A 54 -40.67 15.04 -36.88
N ARG A 55 -41.95 14.68 -37.00
CA ARG A 55 -42.65 13.93 -35.92
C ARG A 55 -42.06 12.53 -35.70
N LEU A 56 -41.65 11.84 -36.77
CA LEU A 56 -40.95 10.55 -36.66
C LEU A 56 -39.59 10.70 -36.00
N ALA A 57 -38.84 11.72 -36.37
CA ALA A 57 -37.55 12.00 -35.77
C ALA A 57 -37.64 12.29 -34.26
N GLU A 58 -38.62 13.09 -33.86
CA GLU A 58 -38.92 13.41 -32.44
C GLU A 58 -39.31 12.14 -31.64
N GLY A 59 -40.07 11.26 -32.25
CA GLY A 59 -40.45 9.96 -31.63
C GLY A 59 -39.27 9.00 -31.46
N LEU A 60 -38.26 9.07 -32.34
CA LEU A 60 -37.08 8.21 -32.32
C LEU A 60 -35.94 8.75 -31.39
N THR A 61 -35.88 10.07 -31.18
CA THR A 61 -34.80 10.70 -30.42
C THR A 61 -35.33 11.53 -29.25
N PRO A 62 -35.74 10.89 -28.15
CA PRO A 62 -36.20 11.62 -26.97
C PRO A 62 -35.05 12.34 -26.28
N GLY A 63 -35.37 13.39 -25.50
CA GLY A 63 -34.45 14.10 -24.62
C GLY A 63 -33.18 14.61 -25.32
N TRP A 64 -32.05 14.27 -24.78
CA TRP A 64 -30.73 14.70 -25.28
C TRP A 64 -30.42 14.24 -26.70
N LEU A 65 -30.96 13.11 -27.13
CA LEU A 65 -30.68 12.54 -28.45
C LEU A 65 -31.23 13.39 -29.62
N GLY A 66 -32.33 14.10 -29.41
CA GLY A 66 -33.05 14.84 -30.46
C GLY A 66 -33.21 16.35 -30.22
N CYS A 67 -33.06 16.85 -28.98
CA CYS A 67 -33.25 18.27 -28.68
C CYS A 67 -32.27 19.16 -29.46
N ARG A 68 -32.67 20.43 -29.71
CA ARG A 68 -31.76 21.45 -30.27
C ARG A 68 -30.82 21.94 -29.19
N LEU A 69 -29.56 21.52 -29.23
CA LEU A 69 -28.57 21.81 -28.18
C LEU A 69 -28.26 23.29 -28.00
N SER A 70 -28.50 24.13 -29.02
CA SER A 70 -28.38 25.58 -28.94
C SER A 70 -29.37 26.23 -27.96
N HIS A 71 -30.45 25.50 -27.58
CA HIS A 71 -31.51 25.96 -26.70
C HIS A 71 -31.80 24.98 -25.54
N ALA A 72 -30.98 23.92 -25.40
CA ALA A 72 -31.17 22.96 -24.35
C ALA A 72 -30.81 23.53 -22.97
N ALA A 73 -31.61 23.24 -21.97
CA ALA A 73 -31.32 23.62 -20.59
C ALA A 73 -30.41 22.59 -19.92
N ALA A 74 -29.46 23.04 -19.10
CA ALA A 74 -28.47 22.17 -18.41
C ALA A 74 -29.13 21.24 -17.35
N ASP A 75 -30.35 21.51 -16.96
CA ASP A 75 -31.15 20.77 -15.96
C ASP A 75 -31.96 19.62 -16.58
N LEU A 76 -31.89 19.37 -17.88
CA LEU A 76 -32.45 18.14 -18.45
C LEU A 76 -31.89 16.89 -17.73
N PRO A 77 -32.72 15.88 -17.46
CA PRO A 77 -32.26 14.65 -16.84
C PRO A 77 -31.16 14.00 -17.70
N THR A 78 -30.15 13.45 -17.05
CA THR A 78 -29.07 12.69 -17.70
C THR A 78 -29.24 11.20 -17.40
N GLY A 79 -28.78 10.34 -18.34
CA GLY A 79 -28.74 8.88 -18.13
C GLY A 79 -30.06 8.14 -18.35
N ALA A 80 -31.11 8.79 -18.87
CA ALA A 80 -32.45 8.21 -18.98
C ALA A 80 -32.95 8.00 -20.43
N ASP A 81 -32.27 8.61 -21.42
CA ASP A 81 -32.82 8.63 -22.79
C ASP A 81 -32.40 7.44 -23.66
N ALA A 82 -31.39 6.67 -23.22
CA ALA A 82 -30.87 5.52 -23.95
C ALA A 82 -30.42 4.39 -23.03
N ALA A 83 -30.46 3.17 -23.56
CA ALA A 83 -29.95 1.97 -22.89
C ALA A 83 -28.98 1.22 -23.82
N LEU A 84 -27.93 0.63 -23.28
CA LEU A 84 -27.02 -0.25 -24.02
C LEU A 84 -27.76 -1.51 -24.52
N GLY A 85 -27.24 -2.12 -25.59
CA GLY A 85 -27.83 -3.33 -26.20
C GLY A 85 -28.87 -3.04 -27.25
N ARG A 86 -29.20 -1.77 -27.54
CA ARG A 86 -30.05 -1.34 -28.66
C ARG A 86 -29.37 -0.22 -29.44
N PRO A 87 -29.60 -0.09 -30.76
CA PRO A 87 -29.11 1.05 -31.52
C PRO A 87 -29.63 2.38 -30.95
N ILE A 88 -28.73 3.31 -30.72
CA ILE A 88 -29.05 4.64 -30.19
C ILE A 88 -29.15 5.59 -31.39
N PRO A 89 -30.36 6.07 -31.75
CA PRO A 89 -30.51 7.06 -32.80
C PRO A 89 -30.08 8.45 -32.30
N VAL A 90 -29.34 9.18 -33.15
CA VAL A 90 -28.89 10.52 -32.86
C VAL A 90 -29.27 11.49 -33.96
N ARG A 91 -29.63 12.71 -33.60
CA ARG A 91 -29.84 13.81 -34.54
C ARG A 91 -28.50 14.33 -35.08
N LEU A 92 -28.36 14.43 -36.41
CA LEU A 92 -27.17 14.98 -37.08
C LEU A 92 -27.31 16.44 -37.47
N GLY A 93 -28.51 16.87 -37.85
CA GLY A 93 -28.80 18.18 -38.37
C GLY A 93 -30.16 18.27 -39.02
N ASP A 94 -30.37 19.30 -39.86
CA ASP A 94 -31.61 19.54 -40.55
C ASP A 94 -31.43 19.45 -42.09
N ALA A 95 -32.32 18.71 -42.73
CA ALA A 95 -32.46 18.66 -44.19
C ALA A 95 -33.72 19.47 -44.63
N SER A 96 -33.58 20.18 -45.76
CA SER A 96 -34.66 21.02 -46.24
C SER A 96 -34.90 20.80 -47.72
N PRO A 97 -35.89 20.01 -48.09
CA PRO A 97 -36.23 19.78 -49.51
C PRO A 97 -36.59 21.05 -50.27
N VAL A 98 -37.30 21.95 -49.60
CA VAL A 98 -37.74 23.22 -50.13
C VAL A 98 -37.65 24.29 -49.03
N VAL A 99 -37.43 25.54 -49.36
CA VAL A 99 -37.37 26.63 -48.39
C VAL A 99 -38.60 26.61 -47.48
N GLY A 100 -38.41 26.54 -46.14
CA GLY A 100 -39.46 26.50 -45.13
C GLY A 100 -40.01 25.11 -44.83
N SER A 101 -39.36 24.02 -45.32
CA SER A 101 -39.75 22.65 -45.02
C SER A 101 -38.60 21.83 -44.49
N ALA A 102 -38.10 22.20 -43.32
CA ALA A 102 -36.98 21.49 -42.67
C ALA A 102 -37.48 20.31 -41.80
N PHE A 103 -36.70 19.24 -41.76
CA PHE A 103 -36.85 18.10 -40.81
C PHE A 103 -35.52 17.64 -40.29
N SER A 104 -35.54 17.08 -39.09
CA SER A 104 -34.38 16.54 -38.44
C SER A 104 -33.91 15.23 -39.08
N VAL A 105 -32.62 15.15 -39.43
CA VAL A 105 -31.97 13.93 -39.91
C VAL A 105 -31.45 13.15 -38.72
N VAL A 106 -31.95 11.92 -38.60
CA VAL A 106 -31.61 11.02 -37.48
C VAL A 106 -31.01 9.74 -38.07
N VAL A 107 -29.93 9.26 -37.43
CA VAL A 107 -29.29 8.00 -37.82
C VAL A 107 -29.02 7.17 -36.58
N PRO A 108 -29.04 5.84 -36.68
CA PRO A 108 -28.57 4.96 -35.62
C PRO A 108 -27.03 5.09 -35.52
N PHE A 109 -26.53 5.22 -34.31
CA PHE A 109 -25.09 5.38 -34.02
C PHE A 109 -24.58 4.29 -33.09
N VAL A 110 -24.37 4.59 -31.81
CA VAL A 110 -23.86 3.61 -30.85
C VAL A 110 -24.81 2.43 -30.79
N GLY A 111 -24.27 1.21 -30.89
CA GLY A 111 -25.05 -0.03 -30.99
C GLY A 111 -25.45 -0.41 -32.42
N ALA A 112 -25.15 0.42 -33.41
CA ALA A 112 -25.46 0.14 -34.80
C ALA A 112 -24.24 0.21 -35.75
N GLY A 113 -23.40 1.26 -35.60
CA GLY A 113 -22.25 1.48 -36.44
C GLY A 113 -21.53 2.76 -36.13
N HIS A 114 -20.80 3.31 -37.08
CA HIS A 114 -19.88 4.41 -36.94
C HIS A 114 -20.38 5.66 -37.65
N LEU A 115 -19.80 6.83 -37.31
CA LEU A 115 -20.01 8.07 -38.00
C LEU A 115 -18.68 8.63 -38.49
N ALA A 116 -18.62 9.06 -39.74
CA ALA A 116 -17.45 9.72 -40.30
C ALA A 116 -17.87 10.95 -41.12
N VAL A 117 -17.13 12.05 -41.01
CA VAL A 117 -17.27 13.25 -41.81
C VAL A 117 -15.93 13.55 -42.48
N ASP A 118 -15.98 13.97 -43.78
CA ASP A 118 -14.79 14.20 -44.59
C ASP A 118 -14.01 15.47 -44.21
N SER A 119 -14.63 16.38 -43.50
CA SER A 119 -14.04 17.61 -43.01
C SER A 119 -13.61 17.44 -41.53
N ASP A 120 -12.44 17.95 -41.19
CA ASP A 120 -11.96 17.93 -39.80
C ASP A 120 -12.43 19.16 -39.00
N THR A 121 -12.09 19.16 -37.71
CA THR A 121 -12.51 20.20 -36.77
C THR A 121 -11.79 21.55 -36.92
N ARG A 122 -10.93 21.76 -37.94
CA ARG A 122 -10.53 23.08 -38.37
C ARG A 122 -11.73 23.85 -38.94
N ASP A 123 -12.76 23.16 -39.44
CA ASP A 123 -14.05 23.76 -39.70
C ASP A 123 -14.83 23.92 -38.40
N PRO A 124 -15.15 25.18 -37.97
CA PRO A 124 -15.88 25.42 -36.72
C PRO A 124 -17.28 24.80 -36.66
N SER A 125 -17.90 24.52 -37.81
CA SER A 125 -19.20 23.87 -37.87
C SER A 125 -19.08 22.37 -37.52
N VAL A 126 -18.04 21.73 -38.02
CA VAL A 126 -17.73 20.32 -37.72
C VAL A 126 -17.30 20.18 -36.27
N ALA A 127 -16.47 21.11 -35.75
CA ALA A 127 -16.06 21.10 -34.34
C ALA A 127 -17.26 21.16 -33.38
N ARG A 128 -18.21 22.09 -33.64
CA ARG A 128 -19.42 22.26 -32.82
C ARG A 128 -20.35 21.04 -32.95
N TRP A 129 -20.50 20.52 -34.14
CA TRP A 129 -21.30 19.31 -34.41
C TRP A 129 -20.76 18.09 -33.67
N LEU A 130 -19.44 17.85 -33.72
CA LEU A 130 -18.79 16.74 -33.04
C LEU A 130 -18.99 16.84 -31.51
N ARG A 131 -18.80 18.04 -30.93
CA ARG A 131 -19.11 18.29 -29.51
C ARG A 131 -20.57 17.99 -29.20
N GLY A 132 -21.49 18.37 -30.09
CA GLY A 132 -22.91 18.12 -29.97
C GLY A 132 -23.24 16.63 -29.95
N LEU A 133 -22.70 15.84 -30.85
CA LEU A 133 -22.88 14.40 -30.87
C LEU A 133 -22.33 13.73 -29.62
N LEU A 134 -21.13 14.11 -29.22
CA LEU A 134 -20.50 13.58 -28.03
C LEU A 134 -21.31 13.89 -26.77
N LEU A 135 -21.80 15.12 -26.61
CA LEU A 135 -22.67 15.51 -25.51
C LEU A 135 -23.98 14.73 -25.50
N ARG A 136 -24.61 14.54 -26.66
CA ARG A 136 -25.88 13.79 -26.80
C ARG A 136 -25.73 12.38 -26.26
N VAL A 137 -24.74 11.64 -26.72
CA VAL A 137 -24.50 10.24 -26.33
C VAL A 137 -24.12 10.16 -24.86
N LEU A 138 -23.24 11.09 -24.39
CA LEU A 138 -22.79 11.14 -23.01
C LEU A 138 -23.93 11.42 -22.04
N ALA A 139 -24.78 12.38 -22.35
CA ALA A 139 -25.88 12.78 -21.47
C ALA A 139 -27.08 11.82 -21.52
N ALA A 140 -27.27 11.09 -22.62
CA ALA A 140 -28.40 10.17 -22.79
C ALA A 140 -28.17 8.81 -22.14
N LEU A 141 -26.91 8.33 -22.08
CA LEU A 141 -26.55 7.03 -21.53
C LEU A 141 -26.41 7.08 -20.01
N PRO A 142 -26.66 5.95 -19.33
CA PRO A 142 -26.40 5.84 -17.88
C PRO A 142 -24.94 6.18 -17.54
N ASP A 143 -24.72 6.70 -16.35
CA ASP A 143 -23.39 7.08 -15.87
C ASP A 143 -22.39 5.91 -15.99
N GLY A 144 -21.22 6.17 -16.57
CA GLY A 144 -20.16 5.18 -16.80
C GLY A 144 -20.47 4.14 -17.88
N ALA A 145 -21.60 4.21 -18.59
CA ALA A 145 -21.90 3.32 -19.73
C ALA A 145 -21.06 3.65 -20.97
N LEU A 146 -20.55 4.90 -21.08
CA LEU A 146 -19.75 5.37 -22.20
C LEU A 146 -18.32 5.70 -21.75
N ARG A 147 -17.33 5.02 -22.36
CA ARG A 147 -15.92 5.41 -22.31
C ARG A 147 -15.55 6.15 -23.59
N VAL A 148 -14.79 7.21 -23.47
CA VAL A 148 -14.37 8.01 -24.62
C VAL A 148 -12.85 8.03 -24.72
N ALA A 149 -12.32 7.61 -25.87
CA ALA A 149 -10.92 7.78 -26.24
C ALA A 149 -10.86 8.89 -27.31
N ALA A 150 -10.39 10.07 -26.89
CA ALA A 150 -10.40 11.27 -27.71
C ALA A 150 -9.05 11.48 -28.42
N VAL A 151 -9.10 11.92 -29.70
CA VAL A 151 -7.92 12.26 -30.52
C VAL A 151 -8.14 13.62 -31.17
N ASP A 152 -7.16 14.53 -31.09
CA ASP A 152 -7.21 15.85 -31.72
C ASP A 152 -5.83 16.29 -32.18
N GLY A 153 -5.43 15.85 -33.36
CA GLY A 153 -4.17 16.24 -34.01
C GLY A 153 -4.15 17.61 -34.63
N ALA A 154 -5.27 18.33 -34.71
CA ALA A 154 -5.33 19.63 -35.37
C ALA A 154 -5.28 20.82 -34.39
N THR A 155 -5.97 20.70 -33.23
CA THR A 155 -6.13 21.84 -32.30
C THR A 155 -5.55 21.54 -30.90
N LEU A 156 -4.68 20.53 -30.80
CA LEU A 156 -3.98 20.13 -29.57
C LEU A 156 -4.95 19.90 -28.38
N GLY A 157 -6.10 19.29 -28.65
CA GLY A 157 -7.11 18.98 -27.65
C GLY A 157 -8.14 20.06 -27.37
N ALA A 158 -8.04 21.24 -28.01
CA ALA A 158 -8.93 22.38 -27.74
C ALA A 158 -10.41 22.08 -28.08
N VAL A 159 -10.69 21.21 -29.03
CA VAL A 159 -12.07 20.79 -29.34
C VAL A 159 -12.74 20.15 -28.13
N PHE A 160 -11.98 19.41 -27.31
CA PHE A 160 -12.47 18.74 -26.12
C PHE A 160 -12.38 19.59 -24.82
N GLY A 161 -11.92 20.86 -24.93
CA GLY A 161 -11.77 21.75 -23.77
C GLY A 161 -13.00 21.83 -22.86
N PRO A 162 -14.24 21.98 -23.40
CA PRO A 162 -15.45 22.02 -22.58
C PRO A 162 -15.76 20.72 -21.81
N PHE A 163 -15.16 19.61 -22.19
CA PHE A 163 -15.29 18.31 -21.49
C PHE A 163 -14.23 18.10 -20.40
N ARG A 164 -13.40 19.10 -20.09
CA ARG A 164 -12.31 19.00 -19.12
C ARG A 164 -12.72 18.42 -17.77
N ALA A 165 -13.93 18.73 -17.29
CA ALA A 165 -14.44 18.17 -16.05
C ALA A 165 -14.45 16.62 -16.03
N MET A 166 -14.66 15.97 -17.17
CA MET A 166 -14.62 14.51 -17.29
C MET A 166 -13.17 13.98 -17.22
N VAL A 167 -12.21 14.73 -17.75
CA VAL A 167 -10.76 14.39 -17.64
C VAL A 167 -10.29 14.62 -16.20
N ASP A 168 -10.67 15.72 -15.58
CA ASP A 168 -10.31 16.05 -14.19
C ASP A 168 -10.96 15.09 -13.16
N ALA A 169 -12.05 14.43 -13.54
CA ALA A 169 -12.70 13.36 -12.77
C ALA A 169 -12.18 11.96 -13.13
N GLU A 170 -11.17 11.86 -13.99
CA GLU A 170 -10.56 10.64 -14.50
C GLU A 170 -11.56 9.66 -15.17
N ALA A 171 -12.75 10.16 -15.52
CA ALA A 171 -13.71 9.41 -16.31
C ALA A 171 -13.24 9.23 -17.77
N TRP A 172 -12.40 10.16 -18.27
CA TRP A 172 -11.77 10.13 -19.57
C TRP A 172 -10.27 10.33 -19.45
N ARG A 173 -9.50 9.74 -20.38
CA ARG A 173 -8.09 10.09 -20.56
C ARG A 173 -7.97 11.46 -21.27
N ARG A 174 -6.82 12.10 -21.10
CA ARG A 174 -6.51 13.31 -21.89
C ARG A 174 -6.56 12.99 -23.36
N PRO A 175 -7.09 13.89 -24.21
CA PRO A 175 -7.07 13.68 -25.66
C PRO A 175 -5.66 13.45 -26.19
N ALA A 176 -5.49 12.45 -27.04
CA ALA A 176 -4.24 12.22 -27.79
C ALA A 176 -4.06 13.32 -28.85
N ILE A 177 -2.90 13.92 -28.92
CA ILE A 177 -2.62 15.06 -29.79
C ILE A 177 -1.57 14.76 -30.88
N ASP A 178 -0.93 13.62 -30.82
CA ASP A 178 0.16 13.17 -31.66
C ASP A 178 0.00 11.74 -32.17
N LEU A 179 0.89 11.31 -33.06
CA LEU A 179 0.85 9.96 -33.63
C LEU A 179 1.03 8.85 -32.61
N PRO A 180 1.96 8.90 -31.63
CA PRO A 180 2.04 7.90 -30.57
C PRO A 180 0.76 7.79 -29.76
N GLY A 181 0.12 8.90 -29.40
CA GLY A 181 -1.14 8.92 -28.69
C GLY A 181 -2.28 8.31 -29.51
N LEU A 182 -2.36 8.57 -30.82
CA LEU A 182 -3.30 7.89 -31.71
C LEU A 182 -3.07 6.38 -31.71
N GLN A 183 -1.81 5.94 -31.83
CA GLN A 183 -1.46 4.52 -31.82
C GLN A 183 -1.89 3.84 -30.53
N GLN A 184 -1.75 4.50 -29.39
CA GLN A 184 -2.22 4.00 -28.09
C GLN A 184 -3.74 3.85 -28.05
N VAL A 185 -4.49 4.84 -28.56
CA VAL A 185 -5.97 4.76 -28.66
C VAL A 185 -6.43 3.61 -29.55
N LEU A 186 -5.76 3.40 -30.69
CA LEU A 186 -6.07 2.28 -31.57
C LEU A 186 -5.77 0.93 -30.91
N THR A 187 -4.65 0.83 -30.17
CA THR A 187 -4.30 -0.40 -29.43
C THR A 187 -5.34 -0.70 -28.34
N GLU A 188 -5.81 0.30 -27.60
CA GLU A 188 -6.88 0.09 -26.59
C GLU A 188 -8.17 -0.44 -27.22
N ALA A 189 -8.51 0.05 -28.42
CA ALA A 189 -9.69 -0.44 -29.14
C ALA A 189 -9.52 -1.87 -29.65
N GLU A 190 -8.35 -2.21 -30.18
CA GLU A 190 -7.99 -3.54 -30.64
C GLU A 190 -7.97 -4.57 -29.51
N GLU A 191 -7.33 -4.27 -28.38
CA GLU A 191 -7.31 -5.12 -27.19
C GLU A 191 -8.72 -5.40 -26.65
N ARG A 192 -9.60 -4.39 -26.72
CA ARG A 192 -10.99 -4.58 -26.33
C ARG A 192 -11.72 -5.54 -27.28
N ILE A 193 -11.46 -5.45 -28.58
CA ILE A 193 -12.02 -6.36 -29.58
C ILE A 193 -11.52 -7.79 -29.35
N GLU A 194 -10.22 -7.97 -29.09
CA GLU A 194 -9.62 -9.26 -28.79
C GLU A 194 -10.21 -9.90 -27.53
N ARG A 195 -10.37 -9.13 -26.44
CA ARG A 195 -11.02 -9.61 -25.22
C ARG A 195 -12.48 -10.04 -25.46
N ALA A 196 -13.22 -9.25 -26.22
CA ALA A 196 -14.59 -9.60 -26.58
C ALA A 196 -14.68 -10.90 -27.42
N GLN A 197 -13.73 -11.12 -28.35
CA GLN A 197 -13.59 -12.35 -29.12
C GLN A 197 -13.21 -13.55 -28.24
N ALA A 198 -12.45 -13.31 -27.15
CA ALA A 198 -12.13 -14.32 -26.14
C ALA A 198 -13.31 -14.63 -25.19
N GLY A 199 -14.46 -13.97 -25.35
CA GLY A 199 -15.67 -14.19 -24.54
C GLY A 199 -15.76 -13.32 -23.29
N GLU A 200 -14.86 -12.34 -23.10
CA GLU A 200 -14.95 -11.38 -22.01
C GLU A 200 -16.00 -10.32 -22.35
N THR A 201 -16.95 -10.08 -21.43
CA THR A 201 -17.99 -9.06 -21.59
C THR A 201 -17.68 -7.82 -20.77
N ASP A 202 -17.58 -6.68 -21.43
CA ASP A 202 -17.51 -5.36 -20.78
C ASP A 202 -18.88 -4.67 -20.92
N PRO A 203 -19.55 -4.30 -19.84
CA PRO A 203 -20.88 -3.69 -19.90
C PRO A 203 -20.85 -2.25 -20.44
N SER A 204 -19.69 -1.62 -20.58
CA SER A 204 -19.57 -0.28 -21.13
C SER A 204 -19.38 -0.32 -22.65
N VAL A 205 -19.45 0.85 -23.29
CA VAL A 205 -19.15 1.07 -24.71
C VAL A 205 -17.90 1.94 -24.80
N LEU A 206 -16.99 1.64 -25.74
CA LEU A 206 -15.86 2.49 -26.09
C LEU A 206 -16.18 3.30 -27.34
N LEU A 207 -16.17 4.61 -27.22
CA LEU A 207 -16.26 5.55 -28.33
C LEU A 207 -14.89 6.15 -28.62
N VAL A 208 -14.28 5.78 -29.75
CA VAL A 208 -13.10 6.46 -30.29
C VAL A 208 -13.59 7.71 -31.02
N CYS A 209 -13.32 8.88 -30.46
CA CYS A 209 -13.74 10.18 -31.00
C CYS A 209 -12.52 10.93 -31.52
N CYS A 210 -12.37 10.97 -32.86
CA CYS A 210 -11.28 11.64 -33.52
C CYS A 210 -11.77 12.97 -34.12
N ALA A 211 -11.30 14.10 -33.56
CA ALA A 211 -11.57 15.44 -34.06
C ALA A 211 -10.75 15.77 -35.32
N ALA A 212 -9.52 15.30 -35.34
CA ALA A 212 -8.64 15.34 -36.51
C ALA A 212 -7.52 14.32 -36.30
N LEU A 213 -7.10 13.66 -37.39
CA LEU A 213 -5.96 12.78 -37.37
C LEU A 213 -4.66 13.60 -37.17
N PRO A 214 -3.73 13.12 -36.32
CA PRO A 214 -2.43 13.77 -36.12
C PRO A 214 -1.59 13.79 -37.40
N GLU A 215 -0.69 14.76 -37.48
CA GLU A 215 0.29 14.84 -38.58
C GLU A 215 1.17 13.56 -38.55
N GLY A 216 1.37 12.97 -39.74
CA GLY A 216 2.07 11.67 -39.85
C GLY A 216 1.19 10.45 -39.84
N ALA A 217 -0.10 10.54 -39.44
CA ALA A 217 -1.04 9.46 -39.60
C ALA A 217 -1.23 9.08 -41.06
N GLY A 218 -1.02 7.82 -41.39
CA GLY A 218 -0.98 7.33 -42.75
C GLY A 218 -1.75 6.04 -42.98
N ARG A 219 -1.28 5.28 -43.99
CA ARG A 219 -1.93 4.06 -44.43
C ARG A 219 -2.06 3.00 -43.30
N THR A 220 -1.10 2.95 -42.39
CA THR A 220 -1.10 2.01 -41.29
C THR A 220 -2.27 2.29 -40.33
N GLU A 221 -2.38 3.55 -39.89
CA GLU A 221 -3.42 3.98 -38.96
C GLU A 221 -4.82 3.89 -39.61
N TRP A 222 -4.94 4.23 -40.87
CA TRP A 222 -6.20 4.06 -41.63
C TRP A 222 -6.61 2.59 -41.74
N SER A 223 -5.65 1.67 -41.94
CA SER A 223 -5.94 0.24 -42.01
C SER A 223 -6.41 -0.31 -40.64
N ARG A 224 -5.80 0.19 -39.55
CA ARG A 224 -6.23 -0.15 -38.18
C ARG A 224 -7.65 0.39 -37.89
N LEU A 225 -7.94 1.64 -38.26
CA LEU A 225 -9.29 2.20 -38.16
C LEU A 225 -10.32 1.40 -38.94
N ALA A 226 -9.97 0.93 -40.15
CA ALA A 226 -10.86 0.09 -40.95
C ALA A 226 -11.07 -1.30 -40.33
N ALA A 227 -10.06 -1.90 -39.70
CA ALA A 227 -10.19 -3.16 -38.97
C ALA A 227 -11.09 -2.99 -37.73
N ILE A 228 -10.92 -1.89 -37.00
CA ILE A 228 -11.78 -1.53 -35.85
C ILE A 228 -13.23 -1.28 -36.34
N ALA A 229 -13.42 -0.61 -37.51
CA ALA A 229 -14.76 -0.40 -38.05
C ALA A 229 -15.46 -1.72 -38.46
N HIS A 230 -14.71 -2.74 -38.86
CA HIS A 230 -15.24 -4.05 -39.18
C HIS A 230 -15.63 -4.84 -37.91
N ALA A 231 -14.71 -4.98 -36.96
CA ALA A 231 -14.88 -5.86 -35.79
C ALA A 231 -15.48 -5.16 -34.54
N GLY A 232 -15.39 -3.83 -34.48
CA GLY A 232 -15.75 -3.05 -33.30
C GLY A 232 -17.17 -3.11 -32.83
N PRO A 233 -18.19 -3.02 -33.71
CA PRO A 233 -19.60 -3.03 -33.26
C PRO A 233 -19.99 -4.23 -32.43
N ALA A 234 -19.47 -5.41 -32.75
CA ALA A 234 -19.70 -6.65 -32.01
C ALA A 234 -19.04 -6.63 -30.61
N ALA A 235 -17.95 -5.85 -30.46
CA ALA A 235 -17.21 -5.70 -29.21
C ALA A 235 -17.60 -4.44 -28.40
N GLY A 236 -18.63 -3.70 -28.85
CA GLY A 236 -19.02 -2.43 -28.21
C GLY A 236 -18.03 -1.28 -28.44
N VAL A 237 -17.29 -1.32 -29.55
CA VAL A 237 -16.37 -0.25 -29.97
C VAL A 237 -16.96 0.52 -31.16
N PHE A 238 -17.09 1.83 -31.02
CA PHE A 238 -17.67 2.70 -32.04
C PHE A 238 -16.72 3.86 -32.38
N LEU A 239 -16.80 4.35 -33.62
CA LEU A 239 -15.99 5.42 -34.14
C LEU A 239 -16.84 6.66 -34.45
N LEU A 240 -16.35 7.84 -34.04
CA LEU A 240 -16.82 9.16 -34.47
C LEU A 240 -15.61 9.89 -35.04
N LEU A 241 -15.51 9.93 -36.37
CA LEU A 241 -14.31 10.42 -37.04
C LEU A 241 -14.59 11.70 -37.84
N ALA A 242 -13.83 12.75 -37.59
CA ALA A 242 -13.78 13.96 -38.42
C ALA A 242 -12.46 13.99 -39.23
N GLY A 243 -12.54 14.42 -40.46
CA GLY A 243 -11.40 14.47 -41.36
C GLY A 243 -11.04 13.11 -42.01
N TYR A 244 -11.93 12.11 -41.95
CA TYR A 244 -11.73 10.85 -42.65
C TYR A 244 -12.16 11.04 -44.12
N PRO A 245 -11.24 10.84 -45.10
CA PRO A 245 -11.55 11.12 -46.49
C PRO A 245 -12.67 10.19 -47.01
N PRO A 246 -13.55 10.69 -47.89
CA PRO A 246 -14.58 9.90 -48.52
C PRO A 246 -13.96 8.78 -49.38
N PRO A 247 -14.65 7.62 -49.57
CA PRO A 247 -14.14 6.54 -50.39
C PRO A 247 -13.96 7.07 -51.83
N GLN A 248 -12.71 7.26 -52.24
CA GLN A 248 -12.34 7.68 -53.58
C GLN A 248 -12.06 6.43 -54.44
N HIS A 249 -12.00 6.64 -55.81
CA HIS A 249 -11.61 5.58 -56.69
C HIS A 249 -10.26 4.93 -56.29
N PRO A 250 -10.09 3.62 -56.51
CA PRO A 250 -8.94 2.90 -56.04
C PRO A 250 -7.62 3.45 -56.55
N GLY A 251 -6.90 4.19 -55.73
CA GLY A 251 -5.55 4.66 -55.98
C GLY A 251 -4.64 4.11 -54.87
N LEU A 252 -3.29 4.08 -55.17
CA LEU A 252 -2.30 3.51 -54.25
C LEU A 252 -2.28 4.16 -52.84
N ASN A 253 -2.89 5.34 -52.69
CA ASN A 253 -2.92 6.13 -51.45
C ASN A 253 -4.36 6.44 -50.97
N ALA A 254 -5.39 5.72 -51.43
CA ALA A 254 -6.75 5.93 -50.97
C ALA A 254 -6.97 5.35 -49.57
N ALA A 255 -7.67 6.08 -48.71
CA ALA A 255 -8.10 5.57 -47.41
C ALA A 255 -9.05 4.36 -47.61
N PRO A 256 -8.91 3.31 -46.80
CA PRO A 256 -9.81 2.17 -46.85
C PRO A 256 -11.26 2.61 -46.58
N ARG A 257 -12.22 1.89 -47.17
CA ARG A 257 -13.63 2.09 -46.85
C ARG A 257 -13.87 1.61 -45.41
N LEU A 258 -14.51 2.45 -44.60
CA LEU A 258 -14.97 2.03 -43.28
C LEU A 258 -16.30 1.26 -43.41
N GLU A 259 -16.32 0.02 -42.95
CA GLU A 259 -17.54 -0.77 -42.87
C GLU A 259 -18.46 -0.25 -41.75
N SER A 260 -19.74 -0.59 -41.84
CA SER A 260 -20.76 -0.20 -40.84
C SER A 260 -20.76 1.28 -40.48
N THR A 261 -20.43 2.18 -41.44
CA THR A 261 -20.25 3.59 -41.21
C THR A 261 -21.22 4.44 -42.03
N THR A 262 -21.88 5.41 -41.37
CA THR A 262 -22.59 6.50 -42.04
C THR A 262 -21.61 7.61 -42.36
N HIS A 263 -21.42 7.92 -43.62
CA HIS A 263 -20.52 8.94 -44.10
C HIS A 263 -21.25 10.27 -44.38
N LEU A 264 -20.67 11.36 -43.92
CA LEU A 264 -21.09 12.72 -44.23
C LEU A 264 -20.02 13.34 -45.16
N THR A 265 -20.45 13.72 -46.36
CA THR A 265 -19.58 14.28 -47.36
C THR A 265 -20.00 15.73 -47.70
N ALA A 266 -19.05 16.66 -47.58
CA ALA A 266 -19.31 18.07 -47.86
C ALA A 266 -19.64 18.28 -49.35
N VAL A 267 -20.78 18.91 -49.63
CA VAL A 267 -21.26 19.20 -50.97
C VAL A 267 -21.20 20.70 -51.32
N GLY A 268 -20.61 21.52 -50.46
CA GLY A 268 -20.48 22.96 -50.59
C GLY A 268 -21.61 23.74 -49.88
N GLY A 269 -21.40 25.04 -49.65
CA GLY A 269 -22.37 25.90 -48.99
C GLY A 269 -22.72 25.53 -47.54
N GLY A 270 -21.84 24.80 -46.86
CA GLY A 270 -22.08 24.31 -45.50
C GLY A 270 -23.13 23.17 -45.43
N LEU A 271 -23.35 22.49 -46.57
CA LEU A 271 -24.25 21.34 -46.67
C LEU A 271 -23.47 20.03 -46.83
N PHE A 272 -24.04 18.92 -46.31
CA PHE A 272 -23.46 17.60 -46.37
C PHE A 272 -24.42 16.57 -46.94
N ALA A 273 -23.91 15.76 -47.84
CA ALA A 273 -24.60 14.53 -48.27
C ALA A 273 -24.41 13.46 -47.18
N VAL A 274 -25.44 12.66 -46.92
CA VAL A 274 -25.43 11.61 -45.90
C VAL A 274 -25.64 10.26 -46.59
N SER A 275 -24.70 9.34 -46.41
CA SER A 275 -24.81 7.97 -46.90
C SER A 275 -25.88 7.16 -46.13
N ASP A 276 -26.28 6.03 -46.67
CA ASP A 276 -27.17 5.10 -45.94
C ASP A 276 -26.50 4.64 -44.65
N PRO A 277 -27.22 4.65 -43.51
CA PRO A 277 -26.79 4.05 -42.27
C PRO A 277 -26.64 2.53 -42.44
N PRO A 278 -25.83 1.87 -41.57
CA PRO A 278 -25.64 0.43 -41.57
C PRO A 278 -26.94 -0.35 -41.21
N GLY A 279 -27.03 -1.59 -41.69
CA GLY A 279 -28.12 -2.46 -41.36
C GLY A 279 -29.44 -2.13 -42.09
N PRO A 280 -30.59 -2.27 -41.44
CA PRO A 280 -31.91 -2.07 -42.06
C PRO A 280 -32.33 -0.59 -42.15
N TYR A 281 -31.50 0.35 -41.63
CA TYR A 281 -31.87 1.77 -41.46
C TYR A 281 -31.50 2.61 -42.69
N ARG A 282 -31.79 2.18 -43.88
CA ARG A 282 -31.41 2.85 -45.12
C ARG A 282 -32.34 4.00 -45.46
N PHE A 283 -31.81 5.09 -46.02
CA PHE A 283 -32.55 6.22 -46.58
C PHE A 283 -32.99 5.90 -48.02
N SER A 284 -32.23 5.06 -48.74
CA SER A 284 -32.45 4.71 -50.12
C SER A 284 -32.43 3.20 -50.35
N SER A 285 -33.07 2.76 -51.42
CA SER A 285 -33.06 1.35 -51.86
C SER A 285 -31.86 1.02 -52.76
N ASP A 286 -31.24 2.02 -53.33
CA ASP A 286 -30.11 1.91 -54.28
C ASP A 286 -28.74 2.22 -53.73
N GLY A 287 -28.65 2.61 -52.46
CA GLY A 287 -27.42 2.97 -51.81
C GLY A 287 -26.97 4.42 -52.00
N SER A 288 -27.85 5.25 -52.59
CA SER A 288 -27.55 6.68 -52.82
C SER A 288 -27.54 7.57 -51.58
N GLY A 289 -28.06 7.04 -50.46
CA GLY A 289 -28.18 7.75 -49.20
C GLY A 289 -29.37 8.72 -49.13
N LEU A 290 -29.25 9.76 -48.30
CA LEU A 290 -30.31 10.77 -48.15
C LEU A 290 -30.38 11.67 -49.39
N ALA A 291 -31.53 11.71 -50.05
CA ALA A 291 -31.74 12.42 -51.31
C ALA A 291 -31.56 13.94 -51.23
N VAL A 292 -31.64 14.51 -50.03
CA VAL A 292 -31.52 15.95 -49.76
C VAL A 292 -30.32 16.18 -48.86
N PRO A 293 -29.38 17.08 -49.26
CA PRO A 293 -28.28 17.41 -48.38
C PRO A 293 -28.76 18.12 -47.11
N MET A 294 -28.07 17.87 -46.02
CA MET A 294 -28.41 18.45 -44.74
C MET A 294 -27.39 19.52 -44.31
N ARG A 295 -27.79 20.39 -43.41
CA ARG A 295 -26.94 21.27 -42.63
C ARG A 295 -26.65 20.63 -41.29
N LEU A 296 -25.41 20.62 -40.84
CA LEU A 296 -25.03 20.12 -39.55
C LEU A 296 -25.76 20.88 -38.43
N ASP A 297 -26.03 20.22 -37.32
CA ASP A 297 -26.57 20.87 -36.12
C ASP A 297 -25.62 21.95 -35.61
N ALA A 298 -26.17 23.04 -35.08
CA ALA A 298 -25.37 24.19 -34.61
C ALA A 298 -24.41 23.84 -33.45
N GLY A 299 -24.65 22.73 -32.79
CA GLY A 299 -23.92 22.28 -31.59
C GLY A 299 -24.29 23.08 -30.35
N PRO A 300 -23.81 22.61 -29.18
CA PRO A 300 -24.03 23.26 -27.90
C PRO A 300 -23.13 24.47 -27.70
N PRO A 301 -23.56 25.49 -26.90
CA PRO A 301 -22.66 26.45 -26.34
C PRO A 301 -21.70 25.75 -25.32
N ASP A 302 -20.50 26.29 -25.13
CA ASP A 302 -19.46 25.64 -24.30
C ASP A 302 -19.86 25.57 -22.84
N ASP A 303 -20.56 26.58 -22.32
CA ASP A 303 -21.09 26.62 -20.93
C ASP A 303 -22.11 25.51 -20.65
N LEU A 304 -22.95 25.12 -21.63
CA LEU A 304 -23.83 23.98 -21.51
C LEU A 304 -23.06 22.67 -21.38
N VAL A 305 -22.03 22.47 -22.23
CA VAL A 305 -21.18 21.27 -22.16
C VAL A 305 -20.49 21.17 -20.82
N GLU A 306 -19.90 22.29 -20.36
CA GLU A 306 -19.23 22.35 -19.05
C GLU A 306 -20.18 22.06 -17.87
N ALA A 307 -21.42 22.59 -17.91
CA ALA A 307 -22.39 22.37 -16.85
C ALA A 307 -22.81 20.89 -16.76
N VAL A 308 -23.11 20.27 -17.91
CA VAL A 308 -23.47 18.85 -17.97
C VAL A 308 -22.28 17.98 -17.56
N CYS A 309 -21.09 18.25 -18.06
CA CYS A 309 -19.88 17.49 -17.70
C CYS A 309 -19.54 17.61 -16.21
N ARG A 310 -19.70 18.76 -15.58
CA ARG A 310 -19.53 18.91 -14.11
C ARG A 310 -20.52 18.05 -13.32
N LYS A 311 -21.78 17.94 -13.79
CA LYS A 311 -22.80 17.09 -13.17
C LYS A 311 -22.41 15.60 -13.29
N LEU A 312 -22.04 15.15 -14.50
CA LEU A 312 -21.62 13.76 -14.77
C LEU A 312 -20.30 13.41 -14.08
N ALA A 313 -19.35 14.34 -14.03
CA ALA A 313 -18.08 14.18 -13.33
C ALA A 313 -18.27 13.98 -11.81
N LYS A 314 -19.26 14.64 -11.21
CA LYS A 314 -19.62 14.43 -9.80
C LYS A 314 -20.14 13.01 -9.57
N SER A 315 -21.02 12.53 -10.43
CA SER A 315 -21.50 11.13 -10.39
C SER A 315 -20.36 10.14 -10.60
N ALA A 316 -19.47 10.39 -11.59
CA ALA A 316 -18.32 9.54 -11.88
C ALA A 316 -17.36 9.45 -10.68
N ARG A 317 -17.09 10.57 -10.00
CA ARG A 317 -16.28 10.58 -8.78
C ARG A 317 -16.91 9.76 -7.65
N VAL A 318 -18.22 9.86 -7.45
CA VAL A 318 -18.95 9.06 -6.44
C VAL A 318 -18.91 7.58 -6.79
N GLN A 319 -19.03 7.22 -8.08
CA GLN A 319 -18.92 5.81 -8.54
C GLN A 319 -17.49 5.27 -8.55
N ALA A 320 -16.48 6.14 -8.72
CA ALA A 320 -15.06 5.77 -8.68
C ALA A 320 -14.51 5.72 -7.24
N SER A 321 -15.16 6.35 -6.26
CA SER A 321 -14.85 6.15 -4.84
C SER A 321 -15.36 4.77 -4.43
N THR A 322 -14.46 3.80 -4.43
CA THR A 322 -14.74 2.51 -3.82
C THR A 322 -14.82 2.75 -2.31
N ASP A 323 -15.92 2.38 -1.69
CA ASP A 323 -16.06 2.38 -0.25
C ASP A 323 -15.24 1.22 0.32
N PHE A 324 -14.56 1.45 1.45
CA PHE A 324 -13.83 0.39 2.18
C PHE A 324 -14.73 -0.82 2.47
N ALA A 325 -15.97 -0.59 2.91
CA ALA A 325 -16.94 -1.64 3.18
C ALA A 325 -17.26 -2.50 1.93
N ALA A 326 -17.19 -1.91 0.72
CA ALA A 326 -17.44 -2.63 -0.53
C ALA A 326 -16.32 -3.60 -0.91
N LEU A 327 -15.13 -3.53 -0.30
CA LEU A 327 -14.06 -4.52 -0.47
C LEU A 327 -14.28 -5.78 0.37
N MET A 328 -15.10 -5.69 1.41
CA MET A 328 -15.32 -6.77 2.36
C MET A 328 -16.32 -7.80 1.81
N PRO A 329 -16.16 -9.08 2.12
CA PRO A 329 -17.14 -10.09 1.74
C PRO A 329 -18.46 -9.90 2.48
N ALA A 330 -19.57 -10.32 1.87
CA ALA A 330 -20.89 -10.25 2.50
C ALA A 330 -21.01 -11.09 3.79
N GLN A 331 -20.22 -12.14 3.89
CA GLN A 331 -20.11 -12.98 5.09
C GLN A 331 -18.63 -13.25 5.37
N ILE A 332 -18.22 -13.10 6.63
CA ILE A 332 -16.84 -13.34 7.03
C ILE A 332 -16.53 -14.85 7.09
N TRP A 333 -15.24 -15.19 6.87
CA TRP A 333 -14.64 -16.52 7.09
C TRP A 333 -15.26 -17.65 6.26
N GLN A 334 -15.65 -17.37 5.04
CA GLN A 334 -16.22 -18.37 4.13
C GLN A 334 -15.20 -18.98 3.16
N GLU A 335 -14.01 -18.40 3.04
CA GLU A 335 -13.00 -18.80 2.07
C GLU A 335 -11.93 -19.71 2.70
N SER A 336 -11.45 -20.68 1.91
CA SER A 336 -10.33 -21.56 2.30
C SER A 336 -9.02 -21.08 1.66
N SER A 337 -7.96 -21.04 2.45
CA SER A 337 -6.62 -20.67 2.02
C SER A 337 -5.80 -21.81 1.41
N VAL A 338 -6.40 -22.96 1.12
CA VAL A 338 -5.70 -24.12 0.53
C VAL A 338 -5.01 -23.72 -0.77
N GLY A 339 -5.72 -23.05 -1.70
CA GLY A 339 -5.19 -22.58 -2.98
C GLY A 339 -4.39 -21.28 -2.93
N GLY A 340 -4.27 -20.64 -1.78
CA GLY A 340 -3.68 -19.30 -1.61
C GLY A 340 -4.62 -18.36 -0.87
N LEU A 341 -4.19 -17.12 -0.71
CA LEU A 341 -4.99 -16.04 -0.13
C LEU A 341 -5.32 -15.03 -1.23
N LYS A 342 -6.54 -14.51 -1.25
CA LYS A 342 -7.00 -13.51 -2.22
C LYS A 342 -7.77 -12.41 -1.53
N THR A 343 -7.63 -11.19 -2.02
CA THR A 343 -8.42 -10.05 -1.54
C THR A 343 -8.67 -9.05 -2.65
N VAL A 344 -9.80 -8.35 -2.59
CA VAL A 344 -10.09 -7.19 -3.44
C VAL A 344 -9.40 -5.99 -2.82
N VAL A 345 -8.62 -5.24 -3.59
CA VAL A 345 -7.85 -4.08 -3.09
C VAL A 345 -8.30 -2.76 -3.69
N GLY A 346 -9.24 -2.78 -4.61
CA GLY A 346 -9.71 -1.59 -5.30
C GLY A 346 -10.35 -1.92 -6.62
N ARG A 347 -10.42 -0.93 -7.51
CA ARG A 347 -11.05 -1.08 -8.83
C ARG A 347 -10.21 -0.46 -9.94
N ASP A 348 -10.29 -1.10 -11.11
CA ASP A 348 -9.88 -0.56 -12.39
C ASP A 348 -11.16 -0.21 -13.17
N GLY A 349 -11.58 1.04 -13.09
CA GLY A 349 -12.91 1.44 -13.54
C GLY A 349 -14.02 0.71 -12.77
N ARG A 350 -14.80 -0.13 -13.43
CA ARG A 350 -15.85 -0.93 -12.79
C ARG A 350 -15.41 -2.32 -12.33
N ASN A 351 -14.24 -2.78 -12.76
CA ASN A 351 -13.75 -4.12 -12.46
C ASN A 351 -13.02 -4.13 -11.13
N GLU A 352 -13.32 -5.11 -10.30
CA GLU A 352 -12.58 -5.34 -9.07
C GLU A 352 -11.14 -5.77 -9.36
N CYS A 353 -10.21 -5.23 -8.60
CA CYS A 353 -8.83 -5.68 -8.63
C CYS A 353 -8.60 -6.68 -7.50
N VAL A 354 -8.49 -7.95 -7.86
CA VAL A 354 -8.19 -9.03 -6.92
C VAL A 354 -6.68 -9.27 -6.94
N LEU A 355 -6.04 -9.24 -5.78
CA LEU A 355 -4.65 -9.65 -5.61
C LEU A 355 -4.58 -10.97 -4.85
N ALA A 356 -3.53 -11.77 -5.14
CA ALA A 356 -3.35 -13.08 -4.55
C ALA A 356 -1.96 -13.25 -3.93
N LEU A 357 -1.90 -14.05 -2.87
CA LEU A 357 -0.68 -14.64 -2.30
C LEU A 357 -0.77 -16.15 -2.53
N ASP A 358 -0.20 -16.60 -3.64
CA ASP A 358 -0.29 -17.97 -4.13
C ASP A 358 1.06 -18.46 -4.72
N ASP A 359 1.02 -19.49 -5.54
CA ASP A 359 2.22 -20.02 -6.19
C ASP A 359 2.79 -19.08 -7.27
N ALA A 360 1.99 -18.22 -7.89
CA ALA A 360 2.42 -17.27 -8.92
C ALA A 360 2.94 -15.97 -8.31
N THR A 361 2.28 -15.48 -7.28
CA THR A 361 2.61 -14.23 -6.59
C THR A 361 2.80 -14.46 -5.09
N PRO A 362 3.83 -15.25 -4.68
CA PRO A 362 4.00 -15.67 -3.30
C PRO A 362 4.32 -14.53 -2.33
N HIS A 363 4.94 -13.48 -2.80
CA HIS A 363 5.36 -12.33 -2.01
C HIS A 363 5.11 -11.04 -2.77
N TRP A 364 4.83 -9.96 -2.04
CA TRP A 364 4.54 -8.64 -2.61
C TRP A 364 5.55 -7.59 -2.16
N LEU A 365 5.84 -6.66 -3.06
CA LEU A 365 6.61 -5.46 -2.79
C LEU A 365 5.72 -4.24 -2.96
N VAL A 366 5.62 -3.41 -1.93
CA VAL A 366 4.76 -2.21 -1.90
C VAL A 366 5.65 -0.97 -1.76
N GLY A 367 5.54 -0.04 -2.70
CA GLY A 367 6.30 1.22 -2.70
C GLY A 367 5.38 2.44 -2.68
N GLY A 368 5.79 3.48 -1.96
CA GLY A 368 5.06 4.74 -1.94
C GLY A 368 5.71 5.77 -1.03
N ARG A 369 5.77 7.03 -1.49
CA ARG A 369 6.28 8.12 -0.65
C ARG A 369 5.38 8.36 0.57
N THR A 370 5.88 9.13 1.55
CA THR A 370 5.07 9.60 2.69
C THR A 370 3.81 10.32 2.18
N GLY A 371 2.66 9.96 2.74
CA GLY A 371 1.36 10.53 2.33
C GLY A 371 0.77 9.97 1.03
N SER A 372 1.35 8.94 0.42
CA SER A 372 0.80 8.28 -0.78
C SER A 372 -0.42 7.40 -0.51
N GLY A 373 -0.73 7.09 0.75
CA GLY A 373 -1.77 6.15 1.15
C GLY A 373 -1.26 4.72 1.40
N LYS A 374 0.06 4.51 1.57
CA LYS A 374 0.64 3.18 1.79
C LYS A 374 -0.01 2.44 2.97
N THR A 375 -0.15 3.08 4.12
CA THR A 375 -0.81 2.51 5.30
C THR A 375 -2.28 2.17 5.02
N VAL A 376 -3.02 3.06 4.34
CA VAL A 376 -4.42 2.82 3.94
C VAL A 376 -4.52 1.59 3.04
N PHE A 377 -3.67 1.49 2.02
CA PHE A 377 -3.62 0.32 1.15
C PHE A 377 -3.32 -0.98 1.91
N LEU A 378 -2.38 -0.95 2.87
CA LEU A 378 -2.09 -2.11 3.71
C LEU A 378 -3.27 -2.49 4.61
N LEU A 379 -4.02 -1.52 5.14
CA LEU A 379 -5.25 -1.77 5.89
C LEU A 379 -6.33 -2.42 5.01
N ASP A 380 -6.55 -1.92 3.79
CA ASP A 380 -7.49 -2.52 2.82
C ASP A 380 -7.15 -4.00 2.57
N VAL A 381 -5.86 -4.30 2.36
CA VAL A 381 -5.36 -5.67 2.15
C VAL A 381 -5.60 -6.54 3.39
N LEU A 382 -5.20 -6.06 4.56
CA LEU A 382 -5.24 -6.83 5.81
C LEU A 382 -6.67 -7.13 6.26
N TYR A 383 -7.54 -6.12 6.26
CA TYR A 383 -8.95 -6.33 6.59
C TYR A 383 -9.67 -7.17 5.53
N GLY A 384 -9.34 -6.95 4.26
CA GLY A 384 -9.88 -7.77 3.17
C GLY A 384 -9.52 -9.24 3.29
N LEU A 385 -8.29 -9.58 3.68
CA LEU A 385 -7.85 -10.95 3.94
C LEU A 385 -8.48 -11.50 5.23
N ALA A 386 -8.42 -10.75 6.34
CA ALA A 386 -8.93 -11.19 7.62
C ALA A 386 -10.45 -11.41 7.63
N SER A 387 -11.17 -10.70 6.75
CA SER A 387 -12.62 -10.89 6.61
C SER A 387 -12.97 -12.15 5.80
N ARG A 388 -12.13 -12.55 4.84
CA ARG A 388 -12.37 -13.73 4.00
C ARG A 388 -11.98 -15.03 4.67
N TYR A 389 -10.84 -15.03 5.36
CA TYR A 389 -10.23 -16.22 5.95
C TYR A 389 -10.33 -16.18 7.47
N SER A 390 -10.62 -17.30 8.12
CA SER A 390 -10.65 -17.39 9.58
C SER A 390 -9.22 -17.41 10.17
N PRO A 391 -9.05 -17.24 11.50
CA PRO A 391 -7.75 -17.37 12.16
C PRO A 391 -7.09 -18.76 12.00
N ASP A 392 -7.88 -19.80 11.69
CA ASP A 392 -7.38 -21.14 11.38
C ASP A 392 -6.84 -21.25 9.95
N GLU A 393 -7.22 -20.29 9.07
CA GLU A 393 -6.80 -20.20 7.69
C GLU A 393 -5.65 -19.19 7.48
N LEU A 394 -5.59 -18.12 8.30
CA LEU A 394 -4.65 -17.00 8.18
C LEU A 394 -4.10 -16.56 9.54
N GLY A 395 -2.76 -16.45 9.63
CA GLY A 395 -2.07 -15.82 10.76
C GLY A 395 -1.21 -14.64 10.29
N LEU A 396 -1.28 -13.52 11.01
CA LEU A 396 -0.61 -12.26 10.67
C LEU A 396 0.55 -11.96 11.61
N TYR A 397 1.68 -11.54 11.04
CA TYR A 397 2.86 -10.97 11.71
C TYR A 397 3.06 -9.57 11.14
N LEU A 398 2.87 -8.54 11.95
CA LEU A 398 2.83 -7.14 11.52
C LEU A 398 3.98 -6.38 12.16
N LEU A 399 4.84 -5.77 11.35
CA LEU A 399 6.01 -5.00 11.81
C LEU A 399 6.01 -3.61 11.19
N ASP A 400 6.11 -2.58 12.03
CA ASP A 400 6.35 -1.20 11.64
C ASP A 400 7.65 -0.72 12.30
N PHE A 401 8.58 -0.20 11.47
CA PHE A 401 9.88 0.31 11.92
C PHE A 401 9.93 1.84 12.00
N LYS A 402 8.85 2.51 11.69
CA LYS A 402 8.78 3.98 11.71
C LYS A 402 7.93 4.45 12.89
N GLU A 403 8.12 5.71 13.29
CA GLU A 403 7.26 6.46 14.22
C GLU A 403 5.81 6.59 13.67
N GLY A 404 5.21 5.49 13.33
CA GLY A 404 3.90 5.43 12.73
C GLY A 404 3.07 4.35 13.39
N VAL A 405 1.84 4.67 13.70
CA VAL A 405 0.88 3.76 14.32
C VAL A 405 0.19 2.84 13.32
N SER A 406 0.85 2.49 12.20
CA SER A 406 0.24 1.77 11.08
C SER A 406 -0.47 0.48 11.49
N PHE A 407 0.07 -0.24 12.48
CA PHE A 407 -0.50 -1.50 12.93
C PHE A 407 -1.01 -1.48 14.38
N ALA A 408 -0.97 -0.34 15.08
CA ALA A 408 -1.57 -0.18 16.40
C ALA A 408 -3.07 -0.46 16.37
N GLU A 409 -3.72 -0.20 15.23
CA GLU A 409 -5.11 -0.50 14.94
C GLU A 409 -5.50 -1.96 15.23
N PHE A 410 -4.58 -2.91 15.10
CA PHE A 410 -4.83 -4.34 15.32
C PHE A 410 -4.62 -4.82 16.75
N THR A 411 -4.33 -3.90 17.67
CA THR A 411 -3.98 -4.21 19.07
C THR A 411 -5.01 -3.65 20.05
N PRO A 412 -5.24 -4.30 21.20
CA PRO A 412 -6.10 -3.75 22.23
C PRO A 412 -5.49 -2.50 22.85
N THR A 413 -6.35 -1.53 23.18
CA THR A 413 -5.98 -0.31 23.90
C THR A 413 -6.74 -0.20 25.22
N ALA A 414 -6.39 0.79 26.04
CA ALA A 414 -7.13 1.06 27.29
C ALA A 414 -8.58 1.53 27.03
N VAL A 415 -8.85 2.12 25.88
CA VAL A 415 -10.19 2.64 25.49
C VAL A 415 -11.00 1.59 24.75
N ASP A 416 -10.34 0.82 23.87
CA ASP A 416 -10.95 -0.21 23.05
C ASP A 416 -10.17 -1.53 23.20
N PRO A 417 -10.77 -2.54 23.90
CA PRO A 417 -10.11 -3.81 24.13
C PRO A 417 -10.14 -4.75 22.92
N SER A 418 -10.71 -4.33 21.78
CA SER A 418 -10.82 -5.18 20.59
C SER A 418 -9.47 -5.30 19.85
N TRP A 419 -9.26 -6.43 19.22
CA TRP A 419 -8.13 -6.70 18.32
C TRP A 419 -8.55 -7.59 17.16
N ILE A 420 -7.68 -7.76 16.18
CA ILE A 420 -7.94 -8.67 15.07
C ILE A 420 -7.46 -10.08 15.42
N PRO A 421 -8.32 -11.12 15.41
CA PRO A 421 -7.98 -12.47 15.90
C PRO A 421 -6.86 -13.16 15.11
N HIS A 422 -6.59 -12.70 13.89
CA HIS A 422 -5.53 -13.22 13.01
C HIS A 422 -4.13 -12.78 13.45
N ALA A 423 -4.00 -11.67 14.16
CA ALA A 423 -2.71 -11.12 14.57
C ALA A 423 -2.05 -12.01 15.62
N ARG A 424 -0.88 -12.56 15.29
CA ARG A 424 -0.03 -13.33 16.20
C ARG A 424 0.94 -12.42 16.91
N THR A 425 1.46 -11.44 16.20
CA THR A 425 2.45 -10.49 16.71
C THR A 425 2.31 -9.16 16.00
N VAL A 426 2.43 -8.07 16.76
CA VAL A 426 2.41 -6.70 16.26
C VAL A 426 3.59 -5.96 16.85
N GLY A 427 4.47 -5.45 15.99
CA GLY A 427 5.57 -4.57 16.35
C GLY A 427 5.28 -3.15 15.93
N ILE A 428 5.32 -2.21 16.87
CA ILE A 428 5.08 -0.78 16.70
C ILE A 428 6.39 -0.07 17.06
N GLU A 429 6.91 0.78 16.16
CA GLU A 429 8.24 1.39 16.33
C GLU A 429 9.31 0.35 16.68
N SER A 430 9.37 -0.70 15.88
CA SER A 430 10.12 -1.91 16.21
C SER A 430 11.62 -1.71 16.12
N ASP A 431 12.34 -2.30 17.08
CA ASP A 431 13.78 -2.49 16.94
C ASP A 431 14.13 -3.49 15.83
N ARG A 432 15.29 -3.30 15.21
CA ARG A 432 15.84 -4.22 14.21
C ARG A 432 15.98 -5.65 14.76
N GLU A 433 16.37 -5.77 16.03
CA GLU A 433 16.49 -7.04 16.75
C GLU A 433 15.14 -7.73 16.93
N TYR A 434 14.06 -6.97 17.12
CA TYR A 434 12.70 -7.52 17.16
C TYR A 434 12.29 -8.05 15.77
N GLY A 435 12.56 -7.28 14.72
CA GLY A 435 12.34 -7.74 13.35
C GLY A 435 13.11 -9.03 13.04
N LEU A 436 14.39 -9.09 13.45
CA LEU A 436 15.20 -10.31 13.33
C LEU A 436 14.59 -11.47 14.13
N ALA A 437 14.06 -11.24 15.33
CA ALA A 437 13.40 -12.27 16.13
C ALA A 437 12.14 -12.82 15.44
N VAL A 438 11.35 -11.95 14.79
CA VAL A 438 10.20 -12.36 13.99
C VAL A 438 10.63 -13.21 12.80
N LEU A 439 11.65 -12.82 12.04
CA LEU A 439 12.18 -13.62 10.94
C LEU A 439 12.70 -15.00 11.41
N ARG A 440 13.37 -15.05 12.55
CA ARG A 440 13.80 -16.32 13.18
C ARG A 440 12.61 -17.20 13.57
N THR A 441 11.55 -16.61 14.07
CA THR A 441 10.32 -17.33 14.45
C THR A 441 9.64 -17.92 13.22
N LEU A 442 9.55 -17.17 12.12
CA LEU A 442 9.02 -17.67 10.85
C LEU A 442 9.90 -18.77 10.24
N SER A 443 11.22 -18.65 10.32
CA SER A 443 12.14 -19.71 9.86
C SER A 443 12.04 -20.98 10.71
N ARG A 444 11.89 -20.88 12.04
CA ARG A 444 11.62 -22.02 12.91
C ARG A 444 10.30 -22.69 12.57
N GLU A 445 9.25 -21.89 12.33
CA GLU A 445 7.94 -22.41 11.92
C GLU A 445 8.01 -23.09 10.54
N MET A 446 8.76 -22.53 9.59
CA MET A 446 9.01 -23.15 8.29
C MET A 446 9.68 -24.52 8.45
N THR A 447 10.68 -24.64 9.32
CA THR A 447 11.36 -25.90 9.64
C THR A 447 10.40 -26.93 10.28
N ARG A 448 9.53 -26.49 11.20
CA ARG A 448 8.49 -27.33 11.81
C ARG A 448 7.53 -27.86 10.72
N ARG A 449 7.06 -26.99 9.85
CA ARG A 449 6.18 -27.36 8.72
C ARG A 449 6.85 -28.31 7.76
N ALA A 450 8.12 -28.10 7.42
CA ALA A 450 8.89 -29.00 6.57
C ALA A 450 8.93 -30.43 7.15
N THR A 451 9.06 -30.55 8.46
CA THR A 451 9.05 -31.85 9.15
C THR A 451 7.67 -32.53 9.05
N GLU A 452 6.57 -31.77 9.25
CA GLU A 452 5.21 -32.32 9.13
C GLU A 452 4.86 -32.74 7.71
N LEU A 453 5.23 -31.91 6.71
CA LEU A 453 5.02 -32.24 5.30
C LEU A 453 5.78 -33.51 4.92
N LYS A 454 7.04 -33.65 5.38
CA LYS A 454 7.85 -34.85 5.14
C LYS A 454 7.21 -36.10 5.76
N ARG A 455 6.66 -35.98 6.99
CA ARG A 455 5.93 -37.09 7.66
C ARG A 455 4.67 -37.48 6.88
N ALA A 456 4.00 -36.52 6.28
CA ALA A 456 2.81 -36.75 5.44
C ALA A 456 3.15 -37.21 4.01
N GLY A 457 4.44 -37.23 3.61
CA GLY A 457 4.86 -37.61 2.26
C GLY A 457 4.53 -36.60 1.17
N VAL A 458 4.30 -35.33 1.53
CA VAL A 458 3.97 -34.24 0.60
C VAL A 458 5.02 -33.13 0.64
N THR A 459 5.01 -32.26 -0.37
CA THR A 459 6.01 -31.18 -0.51
C THR A 459 5.43 -29.78 -0.34
N LYS A 460 4.09 -29.65 -0.40
CA LYS A 460 3.39 -28.37 -0.28
C LYS A 460 2.33 -28.41 0.80
N LEU A 461 2.11 -27.28 1.45
CA LEU A 461 1.03 -27.09 2.43
C LEU A 461 -0.35 -27.41 1.83
N ALA A 462 -0.61 -26.99 0.60
CA ALA A 462 -1.88 -27.25 -0.09
C ALA A 462 -2.18 -28.76 -0.16
N ASP A 463 -1.19 -29.57 -0.54
CA ASP A 463 -1.34 -31.04 -0.65
C ASP A 463 -1.63 -31.67 0.72
N LEU A 464 -0.94 -31.19 1.78
CA LEU A 464 -1.20 -31.63 3.15
C LEU A 464 -2.64 -31.36 3.56
N ARG A 465 -3.12 -30.14 3.33
CA ARG A 465 -4.45 -29.72 3.77
C ARG A 465 -5.58 -30.35 2.94
N ILE A 466 -5.33 -30.66 1.66
CA ILE A 466 -6.28 -31.45 0.86
C ILE A 466 -6.37 -32.88 1.40
N GLY A 467 -5.22 -33.49 1.75
CA GLY A 467 -5.19 -34.86 2.29
C GLY A 467 -5.59 -34.98 3.76
N ARG A 468 -5.42 -33.92 4.52
CA ARG A 468 -5.67 -33.85 5.96
C ARG A 468 -6.36 -32.53 6.33
N PRO A 469 -7.67 -32.37 6.04
CA PRO A 469 -8.42 -31.14 6.37
C PRO A 469 -8.51 -30.83 7.87
N ASP A 470 -8.31 -31.85 8.71
CA ASP A 470 -8.30 -31.76 10.18
C ASP A 470 -7.07 -31.05 10.75
N VAL A 471 -6.02 -30.88 9.95
CA VAL A 471 -4.76 -30.25 10.38
C VAL A 471 -4.90 -28.72 10.29
N ALA A 472 -5.03 -28.07 11.43
CA ALA A 472 -4.97 -26.62 11.53
C ALA A 472 -3.53 -26.13 11.25
N MET A 473 -3.27 -25.68 10.04
CA MET A 473 -2.00 -25.09 9.60
C MET A 473 -2.31 -23.89 8.71
N PRO A 474 -2.59 -22.71 9.31
CA PRO A 474 -2.93 -21.50 8.56
C PRO A 474 -1.78 -21.04 7.66
N ARG A 475 -2.09 -20.34 6.58
CA ARG A 475 -1.07 -19.56 5.90
C ARG A 475 -0.62 -18.42 6.80
N LEU A 476 0.67 -18.12 6.79
CA LEU A 476 1.24 -17.03 7.56
C LEU A 476 1.63 -15.90 6.62
N LEU A 477 1.22 -14.70 6.97
CA LEU A 477 1.57 -13.49 6.26
C LEU A 477 2.34 -12.56 7.19
N ALA A 478 3.59 -12.27 6.83
CA ALA A 478 4.36 -11.22 7.48
C ALA A 478 4.33 -9.95 6.63
N VAL A 479 3.85 -8.86 7.23
CA VAL A 479 3.87 -7.52 6.63
C VAL A 479 4.90 -6.68 7.37
N ILE A 480 5.89 -6.20 6.64
CA ILE A 480 7.00 -5.42 7.19
C ILE A 480 7.00 -4.05 6.54
N ASP A 481 6.51 -3.05 7.27
CA ASP A 481 6.54 -1.67 6.81
C ASP A 481 7.89 -1.01 7.14
N GLU A 482 8.39 -0.18 6.23
CA GLU A 482 9.73 0.41 6.23
C GLU A 482 10.84 -0.64 6.42
N PHE A 483 10.71 -1.76 5.73
CA PHE A 483 11.59 -2.93 5.89
C PHE A 483 13.08 -2.62 5.71
N HIS A 484 13.43 -1.53 5.03
CA HIS A 484 14.82 -1.12 4.82
C HIS A 484 15.56 -0.86 6.15
N VAL A 485 14.85 -0.38 7.18
CA VAL A 485 15.42 -0.12 8.51
C VAL A 485 16.01 -1.40 9.11
N LEU A 486 15.42 -2.56 8.87
CA LEU A 486 15.92 -3.85 9.35
C LEU A 486 17.34 -4.17 8.85
N PHE A 487 17.74 -3.60 7.72
CA PHE A 487 19.02 -3.84 7.06
C PHE A 487 19.99 -2.66 7.14
N GLU A 488 19.63 -1.60 7.86
CA GLU A 488 20.55 -0.48 8.13
C GLU A 488 21.78 -0.96 8.89
N GLY A 489 22.93 -0.39 8.57
CA GLY A 489 24.23 -0.82 9.08
C GLY A 489 24.72 -2.13 8.45
N ASN A 490 26.00 -2.41 8.61
CA ASN A 490 26.61 -3.64 8.08
C ASN A 490 27.04 -4.59 9.23
N ASP A 491 26.17 -4.73 10.23
CA ASP A 491 26.39 -5.49 11.45
C ASP A 491 25.86 -6.94 11.38
N ALA A 492 25.98 -7.64 12.49
CA ALA A 492 25.53 -9.03 12.59
C ALA A 492 24.00 -9.16 12.47
N VAL A 493 23.24 -8.15 12.92
CA VAL A 493 21.77 -8.12 12.84
C VAL A 493 21.35 -8.05 11.39
N ALA A 494 21.89 -7.07 10.62
CA ALA A 494 21.60 -6.91 9.19
C ALA A 494 21.95 -8.17 8.40
N ARG A 495 23.17 -8.72 8.58
CA ARG A 495 23.59 -9.93 7.86
C ARG A 495 22.70 -11.14 8.14
N GLN A 496 22.28 -11.35 9.38
CA GLN A 496 21.36 -12.44 9.74
C GLN A 496 19.96 -12.21 9.20
N ALA A 497 19.47 -10.96 9.26
CA ALA A 497 18.15 -10.60 8.72
C ALA A 497 18.09 -10.83 7.21
N VAL A 498 19.12 -10.42 6.44
CA VAL A 498 19.24 -10.69 5.00
C VAL A 498 19.20 -12.18 4.69
N ALA A 499 19.98 -13.00 5.43
CA ALA A 499 20.02 -14.44 5.20
C ALA A 499 18.66 -15.11 5.46
N LEU A 500 17.97 -14.73 6.53
CA LEU A 500 16.65 -15.27 6.86
C LEU A 500 15.57 -14.79 5.89
N LEU A 501 15.62 -13.52 5.47
CA LEU A 501 14.69 -12.98 4.47
C LEU A 501 14.86 -13.73 3.14
N GLU A 502 16.10 -13.92 2.66
CA GLU A 502 16.39 -14.69 1.44
C GLU A 502 15.86 -16.12 1.55
N GLU A 503 16.06 -16.78 2.68
CA GLU A 503 15.57 -18.13 2.91
C GLU A 503 14.04 -18.19 2.88
N LEU A 504 13.36 -17.30 3.59
CA LEU A 504 11.89 -17.22 3.66
C LEU A 504 11.29 -16.86 2.30
N ALA A 505 11.85 -15.91 1.58
CA ALA A 505 11.39 -15.53 0.25
C ALA A 505 11.49 -16.70 -0.74
N ARG A 506 12.61 -17.45 -0.72
CA ARG A 506 12.82 -18.56 -1.64
C ARG A 506 12.00 -19.80 -1.31
N LYS A 507 11.84 -20.14 -0.02
CA LYS A 507 11.24 -21.42 0.41
C LYS A 507 9.81 -21.25 0.96
N GLY A 508 9.46 -20.09 1.53
CA GLY A 508 8.22 -19.85 2.29
C GLY A 508 6.96 -20.27 1.57
N ARG A 509 6.90 -20.03 0.25
CA ARG A 509 5.77 -20.38 -0.62
C ARG A 509 5.25 -21.81 -0.41
N SER A 510 6.15 -22.79 -0.45
CA SER A 510 5.76 -24.21 -0.31
C SER A 510 5.19 -24.54 1.06
N TYR A 511 5.59 -23.79 2.09
CA TYR A 511 5.16 -23.95 3.47
C TYR A 511 4.03 -23.00 3.89
N GLY A 512 3.47 -22.23 2.94
CA GLY A 512 2.40 -21.28 3.21
C GLY A 512 2.84 -20.07 4.06
N ILE A 513 4.08 -19.62 3.88
CA ILE A 513 4.62 -18.41 4.52
C ILE A 513 4.85 -17.37 3.43
N HIS A 514 4.19 -16.23 3.58
CA HIS A 514 4.15 -15.13 2.62
C HIS A 514 4.69 -13.85 3.25
N LEU A 515 5.24 -12.97 2.42
CA LEU A 515 5.83 -11.71 2.83
C LEU A 515 5.21 -10.56 2.01
N ILE A 516 4.86 -9.47 2.68
CA ILE A 516 4.64 -8.16 2.08
C ILE A 516 5.70 -7.22 2.65
N LEU A 517 6.58 -6.74 1.79
CA LEU A 517 7.60 -5.76 2.15
C LEU A 517 7.16 -4.38 1.64
N ALA A 518 7.02 -3.42 2.54
CA ALA A 518 6.63 -2.08 2.21
C ALA A 518 7.74 -1.08 2.55
N SER A 519 8.00 -0.12 1.66
CA SER A 519 9.02 0.91 1.88
C SER A 519 8.78 2.13 1.00
N GLN A 520 9.35 3.25 1.38
CA GLN A 520 9.42 4.46 0.55
C GLN A 520 10.50 4.34 -0.53
N THR A 521 11.60 3.67 -0.24
CA THR A 521 12.72 3.44 -1.16
C THR A 521 13.31 2.05 -0.96
N ILE A 522 13.80 1.44 -2.05
CA ILE A 522 14.59 0.21 -2.02
C ILE A 522 16.07 0.49 -2.32
N SER A 523 16.36 1.64 -2.96
CA SER A 523 17.72 2.05 -3.31
C SER A 523 18.44 2.55 -2.07
N GLY A 524 19.73 2.19 -1.94
CA GLY A 524 20.60 2.70 -0.88
C GLY A 524 20.82 1.77 0.31
N VAL A 525 20.18 0.60 0.37
CA VAL A 525 20.40 -0.38 1.44
C VAL A 525 21.62 -1.23 1.13
N GLU A 526 22.79 -0.86 1.67
CA GLU A 526 24.09 -1.49 1.37
C GLU A 526 24.09 -3.01 1.60
N ALA A 527 23.49 -3.47 2.68
CA ALA A 527 23.43 -4.89 3.05
C ALA A 527 22.67 -5.75 2.02
N LEU A 528 21.83 -5.15 1.17
CA LEU A 528 21.06 -5.82 0.14
C LEU A 528 21.73 -5.83 -1.24
N PHE A 529 22.76 -5.00 -1.51
CA PHE A 529 23.33 -4.83 -2.86
C PHE A 529 23.74 -6.14 -3.55
N THR A 530 24.35 -7.07 -2.81
CA THR A 530 24.77 -8.37 -3.37
C THR A 530 23.64 -9.39 -3.45
N LYS A 531 22.47 -9.12 -2.85
CA LYS A 531 21.35 -10.04 -2.71
C LYS A 531 20.04 -9.51 -3.31
N THR A 532 20.06 -8.33 -3.91
CA THR A 532 18.88 -7.65 -4.47
C THR A 532 18.13 -8.57 -5.43
N GLU A 533 18.82 -9.16 -6.41
CA GLU A 533 18.21 -10.04 -7.40
C GLU A 533 17.69 -11.35 -6.80
N SER A 534 18.46 -11.98 -5.88
CA SER A 534 18.05 -13.25 -5.25
C SER A 534 16.85 -13.11 -4.33
N ILE A 535 16.67 -11.94 -3.69
CA ILE A 535 15.55 -11.64 -2.80
C ILE A 535 14.37 -11.09 -3.61
N PHE A 536 14.55 -9.93 -4.29
CA PHE A 536 13.41 -9.24 -4.94
C PHE A 536 12.94 -9.93 -6.22
N GLY A 537 13.73 -10.82 -6.81
CA GLY A 537 13.26 -11.75 -7.84
C GLY A 537 12.17 -12.73 -7.33
N GLN A 538 12.03 -12.91 -6.01
CA GLN A 538 10.94 -13.69 -5.40
C GLN A 538 9.67 -12.88 -5.13
N PHE A 539 9.65 -11.58 -5.49
CA PHE A 539 8.53 -10.66 -5.33
C PHE A 539 8.00 -10.22 -6.71
N PRO A 540 7.32 -11.12 -7.43
CA PRO A 540 6.81 -10.81 -8.77
C PRO A 540 5.68 -9.78 -8.75
N LEU A 541 4.87 -9.72 -7.69
CA LEU A 541 3.83 -8.72 -7.53
C LEU A 541 4.41 -7.46 -6.88
N ARG A 542 4.32 -6.35 -7.60
CA ARG A 542 4.76 -5.03 -7.17
C ARG A 542 3.60 -4.05 -7.20
N VAL A 543 3.40 -3.33 -6.11
CA VAL A 543 2.35 -2.33 -5.94
C VAL A 543 3.01 -0.98 -5.74
N ALA A 544 3.04 -0.15 -6.76
CA ALA A 544 3.61 1.19 -6.68
C ALA A 544 2.51 2.23 -6.49
N LEU A 545 2.51 2.91 -5.35
CA LEU A 545 1.66 4.07 -5.07
C LEU A 545 2.36 5.35 -5.54
N ALA A 546 1.73 6.50 -5.34
CA ALA A 546 2.30 7.80 -5.71
C ALA A 546 3.73 7.98 -5.19
N GLY A 547 4.68 8.21 -6.10
CA GLY A 547 6.10 8.32 -5.80
C GLY A 547 6.80 7.01 -5.40
N GLY A 548 6.15 5.87 -5.58
CA GLY A 548 6.70 4.53 -5.29
C GLY A 548 7.32 3.83 -6.50
N GLY A 549 7.59 4.55 -7.59
CA GLY A 549 8.16 3.98 -8.83
C GLY A 549 9.48 3.24 -8.67
N GLY A 550 10.26 3.55 -7.65
CA GLY A 550 11.54 2.90 -7.37
C GLY A 550 11.47 1.38 -7.10
N ILE A 551 10.28 0.82 -6.91
CA ILE A 551 10.10 -0.64 -6.82
C ILE A 551 9.83 -1.30 -8.17
N LEU A 552 9.50 -0.53 -9.20
CA LEU A 552 9.29 -1.00 -10.58
C LEU A 552 10.64 -1.14 -11.31
N ASP A 553 10.61 -1.62 -12.54
CA ASP A 553 11.79 -1.62 -13.40
C ASP A 553 12.23 -0.17 -13.69
N GLN A 554 13.53 0.04 -13.93
CA GLN A 554 14.10 1.37 -14.16
C GLN A 554 13.48 2.14 -15.36
N LEU A 555 12.95 1.41 -16.33
CA LEU A 555 12.28 1.96 -17.50
C LEU A 555 10.76 2.11 -17.33
N ASN A 556 10.23 1.82 -16.15
CA ASN A 556 8.80 1.85 -15.84
C ASN A 556 8.44 3.12 -15.06
N ASP A 557 7.96 4.15 -15.73
CA ASP A 557 7.52 5.43 -15.20
C ASP A 557 6.02 5.47 -14.82
N GLY A 558 5.34 4.32 -14.88
CA GLY A 558 3.88 4.23 -14.67
C GLY A 558 3.36 4.75 -13.32
N ALA A 559 4.24 4.90 -12.31
CA ALA A 559 3.88 5.42 -11.00
C ALA A 559 4.14 6.93 -10.80
N ASP A 560 4.77 7.62 -11.74
CA ASP A 560 5.28 8.99 -11.55
C ASP A 560 4.17 10.04 -11.36
N ASN A 561 3.03 9.84 -12.02
CA ASN A 561 1.91 10.79 -12.02
C ASN A 561 0.65 10.24 -11.35
N LEU A 562 0.79 9.27 -10.46
CA LEU A 562 -0.36 8.72 -9.74
C LEU A 562 -0.95 9.74 -8.75
N PRO A 563 -2.27 9.89 -8.71
CA PRO A 563 -2.94 10.62 -7.64
C PRO A 563 -2.89 9.83 -6.33
N ILE A 564 -3.12 10.53 -5.21
CA ILE A 564 -3.33 9.87 -3.92
C ILE A 564 -4.55 8.92 -4.03
N GLY A 565 -4.43 7.70 -3.51
CA GLY A 565 -5.46 6.65 -3.66
C GLY A 565 -5.37 5.89 -4.99
N GLY A 566 -4.38 6.21 -5.84
CA GLY A 566 -4.04 5.45 -7.03
C GLY A 566 -2.86 4.52 -6.81
N ALA A 567 -2.86 3.35 -7.46
CA ALA A 567 -1.75 2.41 -7.46
C ALA A 567 -1.53 1.77 -8.82
N VAL A 568 -0.28 1.51 -9.17
CA VAL A 568 0.10 0.60 -10.26
C VAL A 568 0.27 -0.79 -9.65
N ILE A 569 -0.49 -1.73 -10.14
CA ILE A 569 -0.31 -3.16 -9.88
C ILE A 569 0.47 -3.78 -11.03
N ASN A 570 1.57 -4.45 -10.71
CA ASN A 570 2.41 -5.12 -11.70
C ASN A 570 2.78 -6.52 -11.20
N SER A 571 2.34 -7.56 -11.90
CA SER A 571 2.59 -8.97 -11.55
C SER A 571 3.79 -9.59 -12.29
N ALA A 572 4.52 -8.79 -13.06
CA ALA A 572 5.68 -9.21 -13.85
C ALA A 572 6.97 -8.54 -13.38
N ALA A 573 7.20 -8.50 -12.07
CA ALA A 573 8.42 -7.97 -11.45
C ALA A 573 8.76 -6.52 -11.86
N GLY A 574 7.75 -5.71 -12.20
CA GLY A 574 7.92 -4.28 -12.48
C GLY A 574 8.06 -3.90 -13.95
N ILE A 575 7.99 -4.83 -14.91
CA ILE A 575 8.14 -4.54 -16.33
C ILE A 575 7.02 -3.62 -16.82
N ALA A 576 7.35 -2.54 -17.55
CA ALA A 576 6.43 -1.47 -17.96
C ALA A 576 5.15 -1.94 -18.66
N GLY A 577 5.24 -2.95 -19.54
CA GLY A 577 4.09 -3.48 -20.30
C GLY A 577 3.04 -4.24 -19.48
N ALA A 578 3.30 -4.53 -18.19
CA ALA A 578 2.42 -5.29 -17.33
C ALA A 578 1.73 -4.43 -16.24
N ASN A 579 1.69 -3.12 -16.41
CA ASN A 579 1.08 -2.20 -15.47
C ASN A 579 -0.44 -2.19 -15.57
N ARG A 580 -1.10 -2.34 -14.43
CA ARG A 580 -2.54 -2.09 -14.26
C ARG A 580 -2.74 -0.98 -13.25
N VAL A 581 -3.36 0.11 -13.64
CA VAL A 581 -3.64 1.24 -12.74
C VAL A 581 -4.98 1.01 -12.07
N ILE A 582 -5.00 1.12 -10.75
CA ILE A 582 -6.21 0.98 -9.94
C ILE A 582 -6.44 2.17 -9.02
N ARG A 583 -7.66 2.29 -8.52
CA ARG A 583 -7.99 3.10 -7.34
C ARG A 583 -8.37 2.20 -6.18
N PHE A 584 -7.81 2.49 -5.02
CA PHE A 584 -8.16 1.85 -3.76
C PHE A 584 -8.92 2.83 -2.85
N PRO A 585 -9.81 2.35 -1.97
CA PRO A 585 -10.62 3.21 -1.11
C PRO A 585 -9.79 3.87 -0.01
N ASN A 586 -10.38 4.85 0.64
CA ASN A 586 -9.86 5.35 1.90
C ASN A 586 -10.44 4.49 3.03
N ALA A 587 -9.57 3.81 3.78
CA ALA A 587 -9.94 3.10 4.99
C ALA A 587 -10.19 4.15 6.10
N ASP A 588 -11.40 4.68 6.18
CA ASP A 588 -11.78 5.64 7.22
C ASP A 588 -11.88 4.97 8.60
N ALA A 589 -11.58 5.71 9.64
CA ALA A 589 -11.47 5.18 11.00
C ALA A 589 -12.76 4.52 11.52
N GLU A 590 -13.93 5.01 11.10
CA GLU A 590 -15.23 4.46 11.53
C GLU A 590 -15.47 3.09 10.88
N SER A 591 -15.27 2.97 9.56
CA SER A 591 -15.43 1.73 8.82
C SER A 591 -14.42 0.67 9.26
N VAL A 592 -13.16 1.06 9.49
CA VAL A 592 -12.08 0.20 9.99
C VAL A 592 -12.41 -0.33 11.39
N SER A 593 -12.84 0.55 12.31
CA SER A 593 -13.24 0.17 13.67
C SER A 593 -14.44 -0.78 13.67
N ALA A 594 -15.47 -0.51 12.84
CA ALA A 594 -16.62 -1.39 12.70
C ALA A 594 -16.21 -2.79 12.22
N GLN A 595 -15.31 -2.88 11.24
CA GLN A 595 -14.81 -4.16 10.73
C GLN A 595 -13.97 -4.91 11.77
N ARG A 596 -13.12 -4.19 12.55
CA ARG A 596 -12.37 -4.78 13.66
C ARG A 596 -13.28 -5.40 14.70
N HIS A 597 -14.32 -4.68 15.14
CA HIS A 597 -15.28 -5.19 16.11
C HIS A 597 -16.03 -6.41 15.57
N LEU A 598 -16.44 -6.41 14.30
CA LEU A 598 -17.08 -7.56 13.68
C LEU A 598 -16.21 -8.83 13.76
N LEU A 599 -14.91 -8.70 13.43
CA LEU A 599 -13.96 -9.81 13.49
C LEU A 599 -13.66 -10.24 14.92
N TRP A 600 -13.57 -9.28 15.86
CA TRP A 600 -13.32 -9.53 17.27
C TRP A 600 -14.49 -10.25 17.93
N ASP A 601 -15.73 -9.88 17.64
CA ASP A 601 -16.92 -10.52 18.15
C ASP A 601 -17.06 -11.98 17.65
N ALA A 602 -16.60 -12.25 16.45
CA ALA A 602 -16.61 -13.58 15.85
C ALA A 602 -15.46 -14.49 16.29
N ARG A 603 -14.48 -14.00 17.10
CA ARG A 603 -13.31 -14.78 17.51
C ARG A 603 -13.70 -16.02 18.33
N PRO A 604 -12.90 -17.10 18.26
CA PRO A 604 -13.08 -18.26 19.09
C PRO A 604 -13.03 -17.91 20.59
N PRO A 605 -13.86 -18.53 21.43
CA PRO A 605 -13.81 -18.32 22.87
C PRO A 605 -12.42 -18.68 23.44
N GLY A 606 -11.85 -17.77 24.24
CA GLY A 606 -10.53 -18.00 24.87
C GLY A 606 -9.35 -17.63 23.99
N ASP A 607 -9.56 -17.03 22.81
CA ASP A 607 -8.48 -16.50 22.01
C ASP A 607 -7.76 -15.35 22.73
N ALA A 608 -6.42 -15.37 22.69
CA ALA A 608 -5.57 -14.41 23.38
C ALA A 608 -5.24 -13.22 22.45
N PRO A 609 -5.06 -12.01 23.00
CA PRO A 609 -4.59 -10.88 22.20
C PRO A 609 -3.21 -11.16 21.58
N PRO A 610 -2.84 -10.47 20.50
CA PRO A 610 -1.54 -10.61 19.90
C PRO A 610 -0.41 -10.24 20.87
N ALA A 611 0.77 -10.83 20.66
CA ALA A 611 1.98 -10.35 21.31
C ALA A 611 2.33 -8.97 20.73
N VAL A 612 2.23 -7.92 21.56
CA VAL A 612 2.52 -6.54 21.12
C VAL A 612 3.90 -6.12 21.60
N PHE A 613 4.74 -5.65 20.69
CA PHE A 613 5.97 -4.96 20.98
C PHE A 613 5.83 -3.48 20.58
N ALA A 614 5.84 -2.59 21.56
CA ALA A 614 5.93 -1.16 21.33
C ALA A 614 7.32 -0.67 21.74
N GLY A 615 8.09 -0.16 20.77
CA GLY A 615 9.49 0.20 20.99
C GLY A 615 9.68 1.30 22.04
N TYR A 616 8.71 2.19 22.17
CA TYR A 616 8.70 3.26 23.15
C TYR A 616 8.21 2.85 24.55
N ALA A 617 7.54 1.70 24.66
CA ALA A 617 6.88 1.34 25.91
C ALA A 617 7.86 0.90 26.99
N GLU A 618 7.71 1.47 28.18
CA GLU A 618 8.37 1.01 29.39
C GLU A 618 7.88 -0.37 29.81
N GLN A 619 8.71 -1.11 30.55
CA GLN A 619 8.35 -2.37 31.13
C GLN A 619 8.39 -2.29 32.64
N HIS A 620 7.25 -2.55 33.29
CA HIS A 620 7.12 -2.51 34.74
C HIS A 620 7.03 -3.92 35.32
N PRO A 621 7.72 -4.21 36.42
CA PRO A 621 7.70 -5.53 37.06
C PRO A 621 6.30 -6.02 37.44
N ASP A 622 5.41 -5.13 37.87
CA ASP A 622 4.05 -5.40 38.30
C ASP A 622 3.11 -5.74 37.13
N GLN A 623 3.48 -5.38 35.90
CA GLN A 623 2.74 -5.72 34.68
C GLN A 623 3.23 -7.00 34.02
N ASP A 624 4.38 -7.58 34.44
CA ASP A 624 4.88 -8.83 33.91
C ASP A 624 4.23 -10.03 34.64
N PRO A 625 3.42 -10.86 33.92
CA PRO A 625 2.78 -12.02 34.53
C PRO A 625 3.76 -13.01 35.19
N THR A 626 4.99 -13.13 34.70
CA THR A 626 6.02 -13.99 35.28
C THR A 626 6.51 -13.42 36.62
N PHE A 627 6.73 -12.10 36.67
CA PHE A 627 7.16 -11.41 37.87
C PHE A 627 6.07 -11.43 38.95
N VAL A 628 4.81 -11.22 38.57
CA VAL A 628 3.66 -11.22 39.48
C VAL A 628 3.39 -12.63 40.09
N ARG A 629 3.61 -13.68 39.31
CA ARG A 629 3.37 -15.09 39.70
C ARG A 629 4.55 -15.75 40.40
N LEU A 630 5.60 -15.01 40.78
CA LEU A 630 6.73 -15.56 41.52
C LEU A 630 6.25 -16.16 42.85
N THR A 631 6.72 -17.38 43.16
CA THR A 631 6.39 -18.12 44.38
C THR A 631 7.63 -18.59 45.11
N PRO A 632 7.58 -18.81 46.44
CA PRO A 632 8.74 -19.17 47.26
C PRO A 632 9.38 -20.55 47.01
N ASP A 633 8.73 -21.40 46.22
CA ASP A 633 9.16 -22.83 46.07
C ASP A 633 9.97 -23.09 44.80
N VAL A 634 10.88 -22.19 44.39
CA VAL A 634 11.65 -22.36 43.16
C VAL A 634 13.03 -22.91 43.45
N ARG A 635 13.39 -24.03 42.81
CA ARG A 635 14.73 -24.66 42.91
C ARG A 635 15.85 -23.79 42.34
N ARG A 636 15.57 -23.01 41.29
CA ARG A 636 16.50 -22.11 40.65
C ARG A 636 15.96 -20.69 40.69
N ARG A 637 16.52 -19.88 41.53
CA ARG A 637 16.07 -18.51 41.72
C ARG A 637 16.63 -17.61 40.62
N ARG A 638 15.77 -16.73 40.12
CA ARG A 638 16.14 -15.85 39.01
C ARG A 638 16.05 -14.40 39.44
N ALA A 639 17.13 -13.66 39.21
CA ALA A 639 17.15 -12.20 39.26
C ALA A 639 16.55 -11.67 37.95
N LEU A 640 15.32 -11.17 37.97
CA LEU A 640 14.62 -10.66 36.79
C LEU A 640 14.96 -9.19 36.58
N VAL A 641 15.34 -8.81 35.36
CA VAL A 641 15.89 -7.50 35.06
C VAL A 641 15.16 -6.73 33.94
N GLY A 642 14.22 -7.37 33.26
CA GLY A 642 13.51 -6.77 32.14
C GLY A 642 12.81 -7.80 31.28
N ARG A 643 12.43 -7.42 30.07
CA ARG A 643 11.85 -8.31 29.05
C ARG A 643 12.75 -8.34 27.82
N ALA A 644 12.99 -9.52 27.27
CA ALA A 644 13.82 -9.66 26.08
C ALA A 644 13.08 -9.11 24.85
N VAL A 645 13.83 -8.44 23.97
CA VAL A 645 13.37 -7.99 22.66
C VAL A 645 13.28 -9.22 21.74
N ASP A 646 12.22 -9.99 21.91
CA ASP A 646 11.91 -11.20 21.16
C ASP A 646 10.37 -11.32 21.03
N VAL A 647 9.90 -12.19 20.16
CA VAL A 647 8.46 -12.46 19.99
C VAL A 647 7.86 -12.93 21.32
N GLY A 648 6.79 -12.26 21.76
CA GLY A 648 6.14 -12.53 23.05
C GLY A 648 6.82 -11.88 24.25
N LEU A 649 7.89 -11.09 24.07
CA LEU A 649 8.60 -10.37 25.13
C LEU A 649 8.85 -11.24 26.36
N PRO A 650 9.60 -12.34 26.28
CA PRO A 650 9.82 -13.21 27.42
C PRO A 650 10.59 -12.49 28.52
N THR A 651 10.24 -12.77 29.74
CA THR A 651 10.92 -12.20 30.93
C THR A 651 12.40 -12.56 30.93
N ALA A 652 13.24 -11.56 31.03
CA ALA A 652 14.69 -11.66 31.02
C ALA A 652 15.26 -11.62 32.45
N GLY A 653 16.26 -12.43 32.71
CA GLY A 653 16.92 -12.49 33.99
C GLY A 653 18.00 -13.56 34.04
N PHE A 654 18.66 -13.66 35.19
CA PHE A 654 19.79 -14.52 35.47
C PHE A 654 19.44 -15.55 36.55
N THR A 655 19.93 -16.77 36.43
CA THR A 655 19.85 -17.77 37.50
C THR A 655 20.99 -17.52 38.47
N LEU A 656 20.69 -17.37 39.76
CA LEU A 656 21.68 -17.28 40.83
C LEU A 656 21.66 -18.57 41.65
N ASP A 657 22.75 -19.31 41.60
CA ASP A 657 22.95 -20.56 42.30
C ASP A 657 24.40 -20.68 42.82
N ALA A 658 24.83 -21.81 43.26
CA ALA A 658 26.17 -22.04 43.79
C ALA A 658 27.28 -22.03 42.72
N THR A 659 26.97 -21.77 41.45
CA THR A 659 27.95 -21.69 40.38
C THR A 659 28.85 -20.46 40.56
N PRO A 660 30.18 -20.58 40.47
CA PRO A 660 31.07 -19.43 40.52
C PRO A 660 30.67 -18.33 39.52
N GLY A 661 30.72 -17.08 39.92
CA GLY A 661 30.29 -15.97 39.08
C GLY A 661 28.78 -15.64 39.15
N SER A 662 27.99 -16.34 39.97
CA SER A 662 26.55 -16.09 40.16
C SER A 662 26.31 -14.76 40.92
N HIS A 663 26.76 -13.66 40.33
CA HIS A 663 26.61 -12.28 40.77
C HIS A 663 26.02 -11.45 39.62
N VAL A 664 25.36 -10.32 39.97
CA VAL A 664 24.76 -9.41 38.97
C VAL A 664 25.49 -8.06 39.04
N ALA A 665 26.00 -7.60 37.89
CA ALA A 665 26.45 -6.23 37.75
C ALA A 665 25.61 -5.48 36.72
N VAL A 666 25.12 -4.31 37.13
CA VAL A 666 24.48 -3.32 36.26
C VAL A 666 25.50 -2.22 35.96
N LEU A 667 25.72 -1.94 34.69
CA LEU A 667 26.76 -1.00 34.24
C LEU A 667 26.16 0.13 33.42
N GLY A 668 26.50 1.35 33.75
CA GLY A 668 26.08 2.58 33.03
C GLY A 668 25.59 3.68 33.93
N THR A 669 25.59 4.90 33.40
CA THR A 669 25.27 6.12 34.16
C THR A 669 23.75 6.36 34.35
N SER A 670 22.90 5.68 33.63
CA SER A 670 21.45 5.84 33.71
C SER A 670 20.90 5.44 35.07
N SER A 671 20.03 6.27 35.66
CA SER A 671 19.28 5.97 36.87
C SER A 671 18.43 4.71 36.81
N VAL A 672 18.06 4.27 35.61
CA VAL A 672 17.42 2.96 35.37
C VAL A 672 18.21 1.79 35.97
N GLY A 673 19.54 1.97 36.19
CA GLY A 673 20.35 0.96 36.89
C GLY A 673 19.87 0.67 38.31
N ALA A 674 19.34 1.65 39.02
CA ALA A 674 18.73 1.47 40.33
C ALA A 674 17.40 0.65 40.22
N ASP A 675 16.59 0.91 39.21
CA ASP A 675 15.33 0.19 39.00
C ASP A 675 15.57 -1.27 38.59
N VAL A 676 16.60 -1.54 37.77
CA VAL A 676 17.03 -2.89 37.43
C VAL A 676 17.47 -3.67 38.70
N LEU A 677 18.25 -3.04 39.59
CA LEU A 677 18.62 -3.68 40.87
C LEU A 677 17.41 -3.89 41.78
N PHE A 678 16.50 -2.92 41.85
CA PHE A 678 15.23 -3.08 42.56
C PHE A 678 14.49 -4.32 42.06
N ALA A 679 14.24 -4.41 40.75
CA ALA A 679 13.49 -5.52 40.16
C ALA A 679 14.21 -6.87 40.40
N ALA A 680 15.52 -6.93 40.17
CA ALA A 680 16.33 -8.12 40.44
C ALA A 680 16.21 -8.57 41.91
N THR A 681 16.36 -7.64 42.87
CA THR A 681 16.30 -7.91 44.30
C THR A 681 14.91 -8.36 44.73
N VAL A 682 13.86 -7.65 44.33
CA VAL A 682 12.48 -7.97 44.66
C VAL A 682 12.07 -9.33 44.06
N SER A 683 12.49 -9.63 42.83
CA SER A 683 12.22 -10.94 42.24
C SER A 683 12.85 -12.08 43.03
N LEU A 684 14.08 -11.91 43.54
CA LEU A 684 14.74 -12.89 44.40
C LEU A 684 14.04 -12.99 45.75
N ALA A 685 13.70 -11.90 46.42
CA ALA A 685 12.96 -11.91 47.69
C ALA A 685 11.66 -12.70 47.59
N ARG A 686 10.88 -12.52 46.54
CA ARG A 686 9.63 -13.24 46.30
C ARG A 686 9.80 -14.77 46.09
N GLN A 687 10.98 -15.21 45.68
CA GLN A 687 11.31 -16.62 45.41
C GLN A 687 11.88 -17.37 46.64
N HIS A 688 12.09 -16.68 47.74
CA HIS A 688 12.50 -17.27 49.00
C HIS A 688 11.30 -17.44 49.96
N ALA A 689 11.25 -18.52 50.73
CA ALA A 689 10.34 -18.63 51.86
C ALA A 689 10.68 -17.56 52.92
N PRO A 690 9.69 -16.94 53.56
CA PRO A 690 9.93 -15.90 54.56
C PRO A 690 11.01 -16.31 55.59
N GLY A 691 11.94 -15.42 55.87
CA GLY A 691 13.03 -15.65 56.83
C GLY A 691 14.24 -16.47 56.30
N THR A 692 14.19 -17.02 55.08
CA THR A 692 15.28 -17.85 54.53
C THR A 692 16.32 -17.08 53.71
N ALA A 693 16.08 -15.79 53.46
CA ALA A 693 17.07 -14.88 52.84
C ALA A 693 17.36 -13.69 53.72
N ARG A 694 18.60 -13.14 53.62
CA ARG A 694 19.07 -11.91 54.24
C ARG A 694 19.53 -10.96 53.18
N PHE A 695 19.21 -9.67 53.30
CA PHE A 695 19.60 -8.63 52.40
C PHE A 695 20.42 -7.55 53.09
N LEU A 696 21.60 -7.23 52.52
CA LEU A 696 22.42 -6.08 52.93
C LEU A 696 22.24 -5.04 51.83
N VAL A 697 21.61 -3.91 52.10
CA VAL A 697 21.27 -2.89 51.10
C VAL A 697 22.13 -1.64 51.35
N ALA A 698 22.95 -1.31 50.38
CA ALA A 698 23.88 -0.17 50.47
C ALA A 698 23.48 0.92 49.42
N PRO A 699 22.66 1.92 49.78
CA PRO A 699 22.37 3.08 48.93
C PRO A 699 23.51 4.07 49.02
N LEU A 700 24.40 4.11 48.04
CA LEU A 700 25.59 4.93 48.07
C LEU A 700 25.46 6.21 47.20
N VAL A 701 24.42 6.33 46.41
CA VAL A 701 24.14 7.48 45.55
C VAL A 701 22.71 7.97 45.75
N ALA A 702 22.53 9.27 45.87
CA ALA A 702 21.23 9.91 46.11
C ALA A 702 20.19 9.58 45.01
N ALA A 703 20.64 9.42 43.77
CA ALA A 703 19.77 9.01 42.66
C ALA A 703 19.13 7.63 42.83
N ALA A 704 19.58 6.83 43.81
CA ALA A 704 19.01 5.50 44.08
C ALA A 704 18.22 5.45 45.39
N ASP A 705 18.11 6.55 46.16
CA ASP A 705 17.45 6.51 47.47
C ASP A 705 16.01 5.99 47.39
N GLU A 706 15.22 6.47 46.44
CA GLU A 706 13.84 5.99 46.25
C GLU A 706 13.77 4.51 45.86
N ALA A 707 14.70 4.06 45.00
CA ALA A 707 14.74 2.65 44.58
C ALA A 707 15.18 1.75 45.75
N ALA A 708 16.14 2.20 46.57
CA ALA A 708 16.61 1.50 47.75
C ALA A 708 15.50 1.40 48.80
N ASP A 709 14.78 2.50 49.10
CA ASP A 709 13.65 2.51 50.03
C ASP A 709 12.53 1.57 49.55
N ALA A 710 12.17 1.59 48.26
CA ALA A 710 11.22 0.67 47.68
C ALA A 710 11.69 -0.79 47.76
N THR A 711 13.02 -1.03 47.61
CA THR A 711 13.62 -2.36 47.75
C THR A 711 13.48 -2.87 49.19
N VAL A 712 13.79 -2.05 50.18
CA VAL A 712 13.66 -2.38 51.61
C VAL A 712 12.18 -2.67 51.97
N GLY A 713 11.26 -1.84 51.48
CA GLY A 713 9.80 -2.08 51.64
C GLY A 713 9.36 -3.43 51.11
N ALA A 714 9.80 -3.78 49.89
CA ALA A 714 9.47 -5.04 49.27
C ALA A 714 10.10 -6.27 49.99
N ILE A 715 11.35 -6.16 50.41
CA ILE A 715 12.04 -7.21 51.22
C ILE A 715 11.27 -7.45 52.53
N THR A 716 10.86 -6.37 53.20
CA THR A 716 10.06 -6.45 54.45
C THR A 716 8.71 -7.09 54.20
N ALA A 717 8.02 -6.70 53.12
CA ALA A 717 6.73 -7.30 52.75
C ALA A 717 6.86 -8.79 52.41
N ALA A 718 8.02 -9.24 51.87
CA ALA A 718 8.30 -10.65 51.62
C ALA A 718 8.71 -11.43 52.91
N GLY A 719 8.81 -10.76 54.06
CA GLY A 719 9.13 -11.37 55.35
C GLY A 719 10.60 -11.74 55.55
N HIS A 720 11.51 -11.03 54.91
CA HIS A 720 12.95 -11.27 55.01
C HIS A 720 13.66 -10.22 55.89
N SER A 721 14.81 -10.63 56.46
CA SER A 721 15.66 -9.70 57.18
C SER A 721 16.51 -8.83 56.26
N TYR A 722 16.66 -7.56 56.60
CA TYR A 722 17.53 -6.63 55.91
C TYR A 722 18.38 -5.82 56.85
N GLU A 723 19.47 -5.26 56.33
CA GLU A 723 20.33 -4.29 57.01
C GLU A 723 20.70 -3.18 55.97
N THR A 724 20.42 -1.94 56.29
CA THR A 724 20.92 -0.81 55.48
C THR A 724 22.38 -0.52 55.85
N VAL A 725 23.27 -0.53 54.85
CA VAL A 725 24.73 -0.45 55.02
C VAL A 725 25.22 0.86 54.43
N SER A 726 25.83 1.73 55.25
CA SER A 726 26.49 2.95 54.75
C SER A 726 27.84 2.65 54.10
N ALA A 727 28.38 3.57 53.30
CA ALA A 727 29.69 3.43 52.67
C ALA A 727 30.80 3.09 53.68
N ALA A 728 30.75 3.67 54.88
CA ALA A 728 31.73 3.39 55.95
C ALA A 728 31.60 1.98 56.52
N GLN A 729 30.38 1.45 56.59
CA GLN A 729 30.10 0.10 57.11
C GLN A 729 30.33 -1.01 56.06
N LEU A 730 30.28 -0.66 54.80
CA LEU A 730 30.38 -1.64 53.69
C LEU A 730 31.67 -2.44 53.75
N ARG A 731 32.80 -1.79 54.08
CA ARG A 731 34.09 -2.47 54.22
C ARG A 731 34.06 -3.57 55.31
N ALA A 732 33.50 -3.27 56.45
CA ALA A 732 33.39 -4.23 57.56
C ALA A 732 32.50 -5.42 57.17
N ARG A 733 31.40 -5.15 56.51
CA ARG A 733 30.48 -6.19 55.99
C ARG A 733 31.11 -7.08 54.92
N LEU A 734 31.92 -6.49 54.01
CA LEU A 734 32.66 -7.30 53.02
C LEU A 734 33.69 -8.20 53.72
N ALA A 735 34.41 -7.73 54.73
CA ALA A 735 35.35 -8.53 55.52
C ALA A 735 34.62 -9.66 56.29
N ASP A 736 33.44 -9.38 56.88
CA ASP A 736 32.60 -10.39 57.54
C ASP A 736 32.15 -11.48 56.53
N LEU A 737 31.71 -11.09 55.33
CA LEU A 737 31.26 -12.01 54.26
C LEU A 737 32.42 -12.82 53.67
N ALA A 738 33.60 -12.22 53.49
CA ALA A 738 34.79 -12.91 52.96
C ALA A 738 35.36 -13.97 53.93
N GLN A 739 35.16 -13.74 55.27
CA GLN A 739 35.63 -14.66 56.31
C GLN A 739 34.59 -15.76 56.68
N ALA A 740 33.38 -15.68 56.14
CA ALA A 740 32.34 -16.62 56.43
C ALA A 740 32.72 -18.03 55.91
N THR A 741 33.15 -18.90 56.81
CA THR A 741 33.69 -20.26 56.51
C THR A 741 32.62 -21.34 56.68
N ALA A 742 31.60 -21.35 56.02
CA ALA A 742 30.67 -22.47 55.81
C ALA A 742 29.23 -21.99 55.65
N PRO A 743 28.39 -22.75 54.98
CA PRO A 743 26.96 -22.39 54.87
C PRO A 743 26.35 -22.50 56.25
N GLY A 744 26.39 -21.42 57.03
CA GLY A 744 25.74 -21.31 58.32
C GLY A 744 24.25 -21.36 58.15
N GLY A 745 23.64 -22.52 58.33
CA GLY A 745 22.20 -22.64 58.59
C GLY A 745 21.26 -22.36 57.43
N GLY A 746 21.65 -22.48 56.20
CA GLY A 746 20.71 -22.49 55.03
C GLY A 746 20.16 -21.12 54.59
N GLN A 747 20.63 -20.01 55.15
CA GLN A 747 20.15 -18.67 54.77
C GLN A 747 21.00 -18.08 53.65
N THR A 748 20.38 -17.74 52.49
CA THR A 748 21.06 -17.06 51.37
C THR A 748 21.21 -15.57 51.68
N THR A 749 22.39 -15.00 51.45
CA THR A 749 22.66 -13.57 51.67
C THR A 749 22.85 -12.83 50.35
N TYR A 750 22.14 -11.75 50.17
CA TYR A 750 22.24 -10.85 49.01
C TYR A 750 22.83 -9.51 49.45
N LEU A 751 23.99 -9.15 48.85
CA LEU A 751 24.58 -7.82 49.03
C LEU A 751 24.17 -6.96 47.82
N VAL A 752 23.35 -5.95 48.08
CA VAL A 752 22.79 -5.05 47.04
C VAL A 752 23.45 -3.68 47.17
N ILE A 753 24.23 -3.26 46.17
CA ILE A 753 25.00 -2.01 46.23
C ILE A 753 24.53 -1.06 45.11
N PHE A 754 23.87 0.00 45.48
CA PHE A 754 23.45 1.07 44.56
C PHE A 754 24.55 2.10 44.45
N GLY A 755 25.27 2.16 43.32
CA GLY A 755 26.38 3.06 43.09
C GLY A 755 27.70 2.60 43.74
N ALA A 756 28.12 1.38 43.45
CA ALA A 756 29.30 0.73 44.03
C ALA A 756 30.61 1.52 43.81
N ASP A 757 30.70 2.26 42.70
CA ASP A 757 31.85 3.11 42.38
C ASP A 757 32.09 4.25 43.40
N ILE A 758 31.10 4.61 44.20
CA ILE A 758 31.28 5.62 45.27
C ILE A 758 32.15 5.07 46.42
N ALA A 759 32.05 3.78 46.69
CA ALA A 759 32.82 3.15 47.74
C ALA A 759 34.28 2.84 47.35
N SER A 760 34.67 2.92 46.07
CA SER A 760 35.97 2.50 45.56
C SER A 760 37.15 3.09 46.35
N SER A 761 37.12 4.40 46.69
CA SER A 761 38.20 5.01 47.44
C SER A 761 38.28 4.52 48.90
N LEU A 762 37.15 4.18 49.50
CA LEU A 762 37.10 3.64 50.88
C LEU A 762 37.58 2.18 50.89
N LEU A 763 37.23 1.40 49.87
CA LEU A 763 37.64 0.01 49.69
C LEU A 763 39.14 -0.14 49.34
N ALA A 764 39.72 0.87 48.68
CA ALA A 764 41.18 0.89 48.38
C ALA A 764 42.08 1.00 49.61
N ALA A 765 41.59 1.53 50.74
CA ALA A 765 42.40 1.65 51.95
C ALA A 765 42.73 0.30 52.55
N SER A 766 44.00 0.00 52.84
CA SER A 766 44.43 -1.23 53.52
C SER A 766 44.25 -1.17 55.04
N ASP A 767 43.87 -2.26 55.65
CA ASP A 767 43.87 -2.40 57.10
C ASP A 767 45.30 -2.46 57.59
N PRO A 768 45.69 -1.64 58.60
CA PRO A 768 47.07 -1.56 59.05
C PRO A 768 47.58 -2.82 59.73
N THR A 769 46.67 -3.75 60.13
CA THR A 769 47.01 -4.98 60.85
C THR A 769 47.06 -6.18 59.90
N THR A 770 46.09 -6.29 59.02
CA THR A 770 45.96 -7.41 58.12
C THR A 770 46.55 -7.17 56.73
N TYR A 771 46.87 -5.89 56.40
CA TYR A 771 47.30 -5.40 55.08
C TYR A 771 46.30 -5.68 53.95
N ARG A 772 45.08 -6.11 54.29
CA ARG A 772 44.02 -6.36 53.31
C ARG A 772 43.27 -5.08 53.00
N SER A 773 42.92 -4.92 51.78
CA SER A 773 42.01 -3.84 51.34
C SER A 773 40.57 -4.32 51.28
N GLY A 774 39.63 -3.41 51.29
CA GLY A 774 38.23 -3.79 51.04
C GLY A 774 37.97 -4.37 49.63
N HIS A 775 38.85 -4.03 48.65
CA HIS A 775 38.83 -4.69 47.34
C HIS A 775 39.26 -6.15 47.39
N ASP A 776 40.21 -6.51 48.25
CA ASP A 776 40.57 -7.93 48.45
C ASP A 776 39.42 -8.72 49.04
N ASP A 777 38.71 -8.14 50.00
CA ASP A 777 37.52 -8.76 50.58
C ASP A 777 36.38 -8.84 49.58
N LEU A 778 36.17 -7.82 48.76
CA LEU A 778 35.18 -7.86 47.67
C LEU A 778 35.46 -9.01 46.66
N ARG A 779 36.74 -9.17 46.23
CA ARG A 779 37.19 -10.24 45.31
C ARG A 779 36.98 -11.62 45.93
N ASP A 780 37.27 -11.78 47.24
CA ASP A 780 37.02 -13.02 47.96
C ASP A 780 35.53 -13.36 47.98
N VAL A 781 34.66 -12.38 48.23
CA VAL A 781 33.19 -12.55 48.15
C VAL A 781 32.74 -12.96 46.74
N LEU A 782 33.33 -12.38 45.70
CA LEU A 782 32.99 -12.76 44.32
C LEU A 782 33.44 -14.16 43.94
N ALA A 783 34.66 -14.53 44.34
CA ALA A 783 35.23 -15.85 44.03
C ALA A 783 34.56 -17.00 44.79
N ASN A 784 34.26 -16.81 46.08
CA ASN A 784 33.84 -17.86 46.97
C ASN A 784 32.35 -17.79 47.38
N GLY A 785 31.76 -16.59 47.33
CA GLY A 785 30.40 -16.30 47.84
C GLY A 785 29.31 -17.22 47.31
N PRO A 786 29.20 -17.48 45.99
CA PRO A 786 28.13 -18.30 45.47
C PRO A 786 28.04 -19.71 46.09
N THR A 787 29.20 -20.34 46.30
CA THR A 787 29.26 -21.66 46.96
C THR A 787 28.87 -21.59 48.45
N GLN A 788 28.94 -20.41 49.04
CA GLN A 788 28.53 -20.15 50.43
C GLN A 788 27.13 -19.54 50.55
N GLY A 789 26.42 -19.39 49.43
CA GLY A 789 25.08 -18.81 49.38
C GLY A 789 25.11 -17.26 49.50
N VAL A 790 26.24 -16.62 49.16
CA VAL A 790 26.36 -15.16 49.14
C VAL A 790 26.42 -14.67 47.70
N HIS A 791 25.50 -13.76 47.31
CA HIS A 791 25.42 -13.18 45.99
C HIS A 791 25.49 -11.66 46.07
N LEU A 792 26.29 -11.06 45.16
CA LEU A 792 26.37 -9.60 44.99
C LEU A 792 25.48 -9.16 43.84
N LEU A 793 24.72 -8.10 44.07
CA LEU A 793 24.00 -7.33 43.04
C LEU A 793 24.50 -5.90 43.13
N GLY A 794 25.24 -5.42 42.12
CA GLY A 794 25.87 -4.09 42.20
C GLY A 794 25.58 -3.27 40.95
N TRP A 795 25.43 -1.95 41.13
CA TRP A 795 25.36 -0.98 40.04
C TRP A 795 26.64 -0.10 40.05
N TRP A 796 27.40 -0.15 38.95
CA TRP A 796 28.55 0.72 38.67
C TRP A 796 28.21 1.65 37.53
N ARG A 797 28.49 2.95 37.68
CA ARG A 797 28.19 3.92 36.64
C ARG A 797 29.18 3.90 35.48
N THR A 798 30.39 3.33 35.64
CA THR A 798 31.40 3.19 34.57
C THR A 798 32.06 1.82 34.58
N VAL A 799 32.45 1.35 33.41
CA VAL A 799 33.17 0.07 33.21
C VAL A 799 34.57 0.16 33.81
N SER A 800 35.24 1.33 33.73
CA SER A 800 36.57 1.54 34.30
C SER A 800 36.54 1.30 35.82
N ARG A 801 35.60 1.91 36.57
CA ARG A 801 35.45 1.67 38.00
C ARG A 801 35.13 0.22 38.34
N PHE A 802 34.24 -0.40 37.58
CA PHE A 802 33.95 -1.82 37.75
C PHE A 802 35.23 -2.67 37.60
N THR A 803 36.06 -2.41 36.59
CA THR A 803 37.32 -3.14 36.37
C THR A 803 38.35 -2.87 37.42
N ASP A 804 38.47 -1.60 37.88
CA ASP A 804 39.41 -1.22 38.94
C ASP A 804 39.07 -1.88 40.27
N ASP A 805 37.81 -1.86 40.70
CA ASP A 805 37.33 -2.46 41.94
C ASP A 805 37.52 -4.00 41.94
N LEU A 806 37.25 -4.64 40.83
CA LEU A 806 37.36 -6.10 40.71
C LEU A 806 38.76 -6.59 40.39
N GLY A 807 39.62 -5.70 39.86
CA GLY A 807 40.96 -6.06 39.37
C GLY A 807 40.98 -6.82 38.04
N PRO A 808 42.15 -7.15 37.50
CA PRO A 808 42.31 -7.68 36.13
C PRO A 808 41.59 -8.99 35.87
N THR A 809 41.38 -9.82 36.86
CA THR A 809 40.74 -11.14 36.75
C THR A 809 39.34 -11.15 37.34
N GLY A 810 39.01 -10.21 38.27
CA GLY A 810 37.77 -10.20 39.03
C GLY A 810 36.52 -9.94 38.19
N GLY A 811 36.67 -9.29 37.04
CA GLY A 811 35.56 -9.16 36.08
C GLY A 811 35.03 -10.50 35.54
N ASN A 812 35.81 -11.55 35.61
CA ASN A 812 35.38 -12.90 35.22
C ASN A 812 34.53 -13.60 36.31
N GLU A 813 34.67 -13.11 37.55
CA GLU A 813 33.92 -13.64 38.71
C GLU A 813 32.47 -13.07 38.76
N VAL A 814 32.09 -12.24 37.80
CA VAL A 814 30.71 -11.75 37.62
C VAL A 814 30.21 -12.20 36.26
N ALA A 815 29.37 -13.22 36.24
CA ALA A 815 28.91 -13.80 34.99
C ALA A 815 27.65 -13.08 34.43
N CYS A 816 26.88 -12.43 35.30
CA CYS A 816 25.60 -11.83 34.91
C CYS A 816 25.72 -10.31 34.83
N LEU A 817 25.67 -9.76 33.60
CA LEU A 817 25.84 -8.34 33.36
C LEU A 817 24.62 -7.73 32.66
N VAL A 818 24.24 -6.53 33.08
CA VAL A 818 23.27 -5.68 32.39
C VAL A 818 23.99 -4.39 32.00
N ALA A 819 24.24 -4.20 30.71
CA ALA A 819 24.85 -2.98 30.18
C ALA A 819 23.76 -2.02 29.69
N LEU A 820 23.71 -0.85 30.30
CA LEU A 820 22.79 0.24 29.96
C LEU A 820 23.48 1.21 28.95
N ASN A 821 23.45 2.48 29.21
CA ASN A 821 23.99 3.54 28.35
C ASN A 821 25.54 3.63 28.42
N LEU A 822 26.26 2.62 27.95
CA LEU A 822 27.72 2.59 27.90
C LEU A 822 28.28 3.15 26.60
N PRO A 823 29.41 3.88 26.61
CA PRO A 823 30.17 4.21 25.41
C PRO A 823 30.64 2.94 24.68
N GLY A 824 30.70 2.95 23.33
CA GLY A 824 31.08 1.80 22.55
C GLY A 824 32.48 1.22 22.88
N ASN A 825 33.45 2.08 23.22
CA ASN A 825 34.79 1.64 23.61
C ASN A 825 34.78 0.85 24.93
N ASP A 826 34.00 1.31 25.91
CA ASP A 826 33.84 0.64 27.20
C ASP A 826 33.16 -0.72 27.03
N PHE A 827 32.21 -0.74 26.11
CA PHE A 827 31.49 -1.98 25.76
C PHE A 827 32.43 -3.00 25.12
N GLY A 828 33.27 -2.58 24.17
CA GLY A 828 34.29 -3.43 23.55
C GLY A 828 35.27 -4.02 24.56
N ALA A 829 35.71 -3.22 25.53
CA ALA A 829 36.59 -3.65 26.61
C ALA A 829 35.93 -4.69 27.53
N LEU A 830 34.62 -4.52 27.83
CA LEU A 830 33.85 -5.44 28.66
C LEU A 830 33.64 -6.82 28.01
N LEU A 831 33.47 -6.85 26.68
CA LEU A 831 33.17 -8.09 25.92
C LEU A 831 34.42 -8.74 25.32
N GLY A 832 35.58 -8.06 25.30
CA GLY A 832 36.77 -8.49 24.56
C GLY A 832 36.55 -8.48 23.02
N ASP A 833 35.53 -7.77 22.54
CA ASP A 833 35.13 -7.69 21.14
C ASP A 833 35.13 -6.22 20.71
N TYR A 834 36.30 -5.74 20.29
CA TYR A 834 36.51 -4.36 19.84
C TYR A 834 35.80 -4.03 18.51
N ALA A 835 35.21 -5.03 17.86
CA ALA A 835 34.37 -4.87 16.66
C ALA A 835 32.89 -4.72 17.02
N SER A 836 32.53 -4.65 18.29
CA SER A 836 31.13 -4.48 18.71
C SER A 836 30.62 -3.11 18.34
N GLU A 837 29.66 -3.03 17.43
CA GLU A 837 28.95 -1.81 16.99
C GLU A 837 27.81 -1.42 17.94
N TRP A 838 27.93 -1.79 19.23
CA TRP A 838 26.89 -1.44 20.21
C TRP A 838 26.73 0.07 20.30
N GLN A 839 25.52 0.53 20.09
CA GLN A 839 25.09 1.90 20.37
C GLN A 839 24.06 1.88 21.48
N SER A 840 24.31 2.71 22.49
CA SER A 840 23.34 2.93 23.56
C SER A 840 22.08 3.55 23.00
N ARG A 841 20.92 3.04 23.45
CA ARG A 841 19.59 3.53 23.05
C ARG A 841 18.76 3.76 24.31
N PRO A 842 17.91 4.80 24.34
CA PRO A 842 16.95 4.99 25.41
C PRO A 842 16.09 3.72 25.62
N ASN A 843 15.75 3.45 26.86
CA ASN A 843 14.91 2.31 27.24
C ASN A 843 15.42 0.95 26.72
N ARG A 844 16.75 0.78 26.53
CA ARG A 844 17.38 -0.47 26.10
C ARG A 844 18.59 -0.79 26.93
N ALA A 845 18.75 -2.12 27.20
CA ALA A 845 19.95 -2.64 27.85
C ALA A 845 20.38 -3.94 27.18
N LEU A 846 21.66 -4.26 27.24
CA LEU A 846 22.17 -5.56 26.82
C LEU A 846 22.36 -6.46 28.06
N LEU A 847 21.62 -7.57 28.06
CA LEU A 847 21.82 -8.66 29.00
C LEU A 847 22.95 -9.56 28.47
N ILE A 848 23.93 -9.82 29.32
CA ILE A 848 25.08 -10.69 29.04
C ILE A 848 25.15 -11.75 30.12
N ASP A 849 24.89 -12.98 29.77
CA ASP A 849 25.00 -14.15 30.65
C ASP A 849 26.18 -14.99 30.19
N ARG A 850 27.26 -14.95 30.93
CA ARG A 850 28.51 -15.65 30.63
C ARG A 850 28.43 -17.16 30.94
N HIS A 851 27.56 -17.59 31.86
CA HIS A 851 27.34 -18.99 32.13
C HIS A 851 26.72 -19.71 30.93
N ASP A 852 25.69 -19.11 30.36
CA ASP A 852 24.97 -19.71 29.20
C ASP A 852 25.51 -19.20 27.84
N ASN A 853 26.57 -18.38 27.85
CA ASN A 853 27.09 -17.67 26.67
C ASN A 853 26.01 -16.97 25.87
N ARG A 854 25.07 -16.32 26.57
CA ARG A 854 23.89 -15.68 26.00
C ARG A 854 24.02 -14.17 26.04
N ARG A 855 23.69 -13.54 24.90
CA ARG A 855 23.52 -12.09 24.81
C ARG A 855 22.12 -11.80 24.28
N ALA A 856 21.41 -10.87 24.88
CA ALA A 856 20.06 -10.48 24.47
C ALA A 856 19.83 -8.98 24.68
N LEU A 857 19.25 -8.31 23.69
CA LEU A 857 18.70 -6.99 23.88
C LEU A 857 17.46 -7.12 24.76
N ILE A 858 17.36 -6.27 25.78
CA ILE A 858 16.22 -6.24 26.69
C ILE A 858 15.66 -4.82 26.80
N VAL A 859 14.37 -4.73 27.11
CA VAL A 859 13.77 -3.54 27.71
C VAL A 859 13.89 -3.72 29.22
N PRO A 860 14.72 -2.90 29.91
CA PRO A 860 14.92 -3.04 31.34
C PRO A 860 13.63 -2.72 32.09
N TYR A 861 13.46 -3.30 33.28
CA TYR A 861 12.38 -2.87 34.16
C TYR A 861 12.68 -1.50 34.77
N VAL A 862 11.64 -0.66 34.78
CA VAL A 862 11.63 0.64 35.42
C VAL A 862 10.47 0.71 36.44
N ARG A 863 10.64 1.51 37.48
CA ARG A 863 9.54 1.83 38.37
C ARG A 863 8.63 2.90 37.72
N PRO A 864 7.30 2.89 38.00
CA PRO A 864 6.42 3.93 37.43
C PRO A 864 6.90 5.35 37.79
N GLY A 865 6.96 6.25 36.80
CA GLY A 865 7.35 7.65 36.97
C GLY A 865 8.86 7.94 36.98
N THR A 866 9.73 6.97 36.71
CA THR A 866 11.20 7.19 36.70
C THR A 866 11.66 7.97 35.47
N LEU A 867 11.04 7.81 34.29
CA LEU A 867 11.45 8.50 33.07
C LEU A 867 10.85 9.91 32.94
N ASP A 868 9.69 10.19 33.52
CA ASP A 868 9.10 11.54 33.55
C ASP A 868 10.01 12.58 34.23
N GLN A 869 10.98 12.13 35.08
CA GLN A 869 11.95 12.98 35.74
C GLN A 869 13.20 13.29 34.88
N ILE A 870 13.41 12.60 33.77
CA ILE A 870 14.60 12.77 32.92
C ILE A 870 14.36 13.85 31.86
N ASP A 871 13.16 14.00 31.37
CA ASP A 871 12.79 15.01 30.35
C ASP A 871 12.75 16.44 30.96
N ASP A 872 12.62 16.59 32.30
CA ASP A 872 12.66 17.90 32.99
C ASP A 872 14.10 18.39 33.31
N MET A 873 15.14 17.61 32.97
CA MET A 873 16.55 17.92 33.28
C MET A 873 17.47 18.13 32.06
N GLU A 874 16.96 18.04 30.82
CA GLU A 874 17.63 18.52 29.61
C GLU A 874 17.00 19.84 29.13
#